data_5d5240bbadb7fedfc2467a2e5c0c309b
#
_entry.id   5d5240bbadb7fedfc2467a2e5c0c309b
#
_cell.length_a   1.000
_cell.length_b   1.000
_cell.length_c   1.000
_cell.angle_alpha   90.00
_cell.angle_beta   90.00
_cell.angle_gamma   90.00
#
_symmetry.space_group_name_H-M   'P 1'
#
loop_
_entity.id
_entity.type
_entity.pdbx_description
1 polymer ?
#
loop_
_entity_poly.entity_id
_entity_poly.type
_entity_poly.pdbx_seq_one_letter_code
_entity_poly.pdbx_strand_id
1 'polypeptide(L)'
;VAISASAQPIAMRVFDASERPDLVDDLTPLVDGDVRFDDYSRQLYATDASAYERLPIGVVLPRSTDDVSAVVEYCFEHEIPVLPRGGGTSLAGQTVNEAVVLDFSRYMDEASIDPETETATAEAGITLGKLNEAAAEHGLTFGPDPAWGDKSALGGAIGNNSTGAHSLVYGKTDYYIEEVETVLADGTVTTFGEVEIETLREAGDPTSDDIRERIYASVLEILEEERAEIDRRYPRLKRNVSGYNLDALVEDARGTRPLADGTGTDPDSEAGTVNLARLLAGSEGTLAVVTEATVALEPEPETKAVALLTYDSLLDAMEDVAPILDHGPCAVEVMDDVLLKLARDAPEFEEVVGLLPEDTHSVLLVEFYADDADHGRQQVADLVADRVGNVETEVTANTNRVTTNKRRYASHAMEAHDAEARATFWKMRKAGMPILLSRTSDAKHISFIEDCAIPVENLPAYVEAFQDVLDDHGTNASFYAHAGPGVLHVRPLVDTKTAEGVDQLEGIAADVTDLVVEYGGSVSGEHGDGRARTQWNRKLYGERLWGVFRDLKTAFDPKWLLNPGNICGVLPDEEPSGTAVASHDMTEDLRFSPSYEFETGFDPALEWANENGFQGMVELCHGCGGCRGPQSTTGGVMCPTYRAAEEEIQSTRGRANLLRSAMNGSLDEDELLGSEFGAEVMDLCVGCNGCEVDCPSGVD
;
A
#
# COMPACT_ATOMS: atom_id res chain seq x y z
N VAL A 1 -18.68 49.78 -13.27
CA VAL A 1 -17.25 49.49 -13.43
C VAL A 1 -17.07 48.12 -12.81
N ALA A 2 -17.07 47.08 -13.66
CA ALA A 2 -16.82 45.71 -13.27
C ALA A 2 -15.31 45.51 -13.20
N ILE A 3 -14.77 45.20 -12.05
CA ILE A 3 -13.40 44.70 -11.89
C ILE A 3 -13.51 43.19 -12.01
N SER A 4 -13.20 42.69 -13.20
CA SER A 4 -12.90 41.28 -13.44
C SER A 4 -11.51 41.00 -12.85
N ALA A 5 -11.44 40.49 -11.66
CA ALA A 5 -10.26 39.80 -11.19
C ALA A 5 -10.42 38.32 -11.63
N SER A 6 -9.70 37.93 -12.68
CA SER A 6 -9.49 36.52 -12.97
C SER A 6 -8.62 35.96 -11.83
N ALA A 7 -9.26 35.27 -10.88
CA ALA A 7 -8.53 34.40 -9.99
C ALA A 7 -7.93 33.29 -10.85
N GLN A 8 -6.62 33.30 -11.00
CA GLN A 8 -5.91 32.11 -11.49
C GLN A 8 -6.08 31.03 -10.41
N PRO A 9 -6.32 29.78 -10.78
CA PRO A 9 -6.25 28.67 -9.81
C PRO A 9 -4.89 28.80 -9.12
N ILE A 10 -4.89 28.58 -7.80
CA ILE A 10 -3.65 28.44 -7.03
C ILE A 10 -3.04 27.13 -7.55
N ALA A 11 -2.24 27.27 -8.62
CA ALA A 11 -1.35 26.18 -9.01
C ALA A 11 -0.57 25.79 -7.74
N MET A 12 -0.36 24.47 -7.51
CA MET A 12 0.66 24.02 -6.58
C MET A 12 1.83 25.00 -6.71
N ARG A 13 2.28 25.58 -5.58
CA ARG A 13 3.49 26.42 -5.62
C ARG A 13 4.58 25.50 -6.15
N VAL A 14 4.98 25.67 -7.39
CA VAL A 14 6.14 24.98 -7.94
C VAL A 14 7.33 25.51 -7.16
N PHE A 15 7.90 24.68 -6.33
CA PHE A 15 9.13 25.01 -5.63
C PHE A 15 10.27 24.82 -6.64
N ASP A 16 10.89 25.90 -7.07
CA ASP A 16 12.09 25.82 -7.90
C ASP A 16 13.32 25.71 -6.99
N ALA A 17 13.87 24.50 -6.87
CA ALA A 17 15.09 24.24 -6.10
C ALA A 17 16.28 25.11 -6.59
N SER A 18 16.29 25.55 -7.85
CA SER A 18 17.30 26.47 -8.39
C SER A 18 17.21 27.88 -7.78
N GLU A 19 16.06 28.27 -7.22
CA GLU A 19 15.87 29.53 -6.51
C GLU A 19 16.45 29.53 -5.09
N ARG A 20 16.78 28.33 -4.54
CA ARG A 20 17.31 28.15 -3.17
C ARG A 20 18.56 27.25 -3.15
N PRO A 21 19.67 27.68 -3.79
CA PRO A 21 20.91 26.90 -3.80
C PRO A 21 21.55 26.72 -2.40
N ASP A 22 21.14 27.51 -1.40
CA ASP A 22 21.67 27.49 -0.05
C ASP A 22 21.01 26.42 0.85
N LEU A 23 19.97 25.70 0.36
CA LEU A 23 19.17 24.77 1.17
C LEU A 23 20.01 23.63 1.77
N VAL A 24 21.00 23.10 1.04
CA VAL A 24 21.94 22.09 1.55
C VAL A 24 22.80 22.65 2.68
N ASP A 25 23.34 23.86 2.48
CA ASP A 25 24.19 24.53 3.46
C ASP A 25 23.41 24.88 4.75
N ASP A 26 22.11 25.18 4.61
CA ASP A 26 21.23 25.49 5.73
C ASP A 26 20.83 24.22 6.51
N LEU A 27 20.51 23.10 5.84
CA LEU A 27 20.07 21.86 6.49
C LEU A 27 21.21 21.03 7.06
N THR A 28 22.37 20.99 6.38
CA THR A 28 23.51 20.16 6.83
C THR A 28 23.94 20.40 8.29
N PRO A 29 24.03 21.65 8.79
CA PRO A 29 24.42 21.87 10.18
C PRO A 29 23.31 21.57 11.20
N LEU A 30 22.08 21.29 10.79
CA LEU A 30 20.94 21.04 11.65
C LEU A 30 20.79 19.56 12.03
N VAL A 31 21.41 18.64 11.28
CA VAL A 31 21.20 17.20 11.43
C VAL A 31 22.52 16.46 11.59
N ASP A 32 22.50 15.36 12.35
CA ASP A 32 23.58 14.39 12.42
C ASP A 32 23.51 13.36 11.28
N GLY A 33 22.39 13.33 10.56
CA GLY A 33 22.13 12.48 9.42
C GLY A 33 22.74 12.97 8.12
N ASP A 34 22.38 12.34 6.99
CA ASP A 34 22.87 12.69 5.67
C ASP A 34 21.91 13.67 4.97
N VAL A 35 22.44 14.70 4.31
CA VAL A 35 21.70 15.65 3.47
C VAL A 35 22.19 15.51 2.04
N ARG A 36 21.30 15.09 1.12
CA ARG A 36 21.63 14.71 -0.27
C ARG A 36 20.69 15.42 -1.25
N PHE A 37 21.22 16.38 -1.99
CA PHE A 37 20.47 17.16 -2.96
C PHE A 37 21.10 17.11 -4.36
N ASP A 38 22.07 16.19 -4.55
CA ASP A 38 22.64 15.89 -5.85
C ASP A 38 21.61 15.20 -6.77
N ASP A 39 21.83 15.29 -8.08
CA ASP A 39 20.88 14.82 -9.08
C ASP A 39 20.66 13.31 -9.02
N TYR A 40 21.68 12.49 -8.71
CA TYR A 40 21.50 11.06 -8.54
C TYR A 40 20.61 10.73 -7.34
N SER A 41 20.87 11.34 -6.19
CA SER A 41 20.06 11.13 -5.00
C SER A 41 18.59 11.52 -5.24
N ARG A 42 18.35 12.67 -5.88
CA ARG A 42 16.99 13.12 -6.22
C ARG A 42 16.29 12.13 -7.17
N GLN A 43 16.97 11.63 -8.22
CA GLN A 43 16.40 10.66 -9.15
C GLN A 43 16.08 9.31 -8.50
N LEU A 44 16.90 8.86 -7.54
CA LEU A 44 16.64 7.63 -6.79
C LEU A 44 15.32 7.67 -6.00
N TYR A 45 14.93 8.85 -5.53
CA TYR A 45 13.73 9.07 -4.73
C TYR A 45 12.55 9.68 -5.51
N ALA A 46 12.72 9.87 -6.82
CA ALA A 46 11.65 10.36 -7.69
C ALA A 46 10.50 9.38 -7.89
N THR A 47 10.73 8.09 -7.59
CA THR A 47 9.76 7.01 -7.77
C THR A 47 9.59 6.17 -6.50
N ASP A 48 8.46 5.46 -6.41
CA ASP A 48 8.23 4.34 -5.50
C ASP A 48 7.80 3.09 -6.31
N ALA A 49 7.03 2.17 -5.73
CA ALA A 49 6.53 1.00 -6.45
C ALA A 49 5.27 1.27 -7.29
N SER A 50 4.80 2.51 -7.35
CA SER A 50 3.64 2.94 -8.13
C SER A 50 3.99 3.27 -9.59
N ALA A 51 2.99 3.71 -10.34
CA ALA A 51 3.15 4.19 -11.70
C ALA A 51 3.63 5.65 -11.81
N TYR A 52 3.94 6.31 -10.70
CA TYR A 52 4.23 7.75 -10.63
C TYR A 52 5.72 8.06 -10.53
N GLU A 53 6.11 9.25 -11.01
CA GLU A 53 7.46 9.80 -10.92
C GLU A 53 7.40 11.32 -10.76
N ARG A 54 7.98 11.84 -9.67
CA ARG A 54 8.15 13.27 -9.44
C ARG A 54 9.47 13.51 -8.74
N LEU A 55 10.29 14.41 -9.31
CA LEU A 55 11.60 14.73 -8.76
C LEU A 55 11.43 15.43 -7.40
N PRO A 56 11.99 14.91 -6.29
CA PRO A 56 11.94 15.59 -5.00
C PRO A 56 12.87 16.82 -4.98
N ILE A 57 12.67 17.71 -4.02
CA ILE A 57 13.55 18.87 -3.77
C ILE A 57 14.93 18.37 -3.34
N GLY A 58 14.97 17.40 -2.44
CA GLY A 58 16.16 16.74 -1.93
C GLY A 58 15.82 15.64 -0.96
N VAL A 59 16.83 14.99 -0.37
CA VAL A 59 16.68 13.86 0.52
C VAL A 59 17.48 14.10 1.80
N VAL A 60 16.88 13.84 2.96
CA VAL A 60 17.54 13.78 4.26
C VAL A 60 17.33 12.39 4.84
N LEU A 61 18.42 11.77 5.36
CA LEU A 61 18.38 10.50 6.05
C LEU A 61 18.64 10.78 7.54
N PRO A 62 17.59 10.97 8.35
CA PRO A 62 17.71 11.32 9.77
C PRO A 62 18.27 10.18 10.59
N ARG A 63 18.93 10.50 11.71
CA ARG A 63 19.44 9.54 12.70
C ARG A 63 18.65 9.54 13.99
N SER A 64 17.81 10.54 14.18
CA SER A 64 17.04 10.73 15.41
C SER A 64 15.80 11.57 15.18
N THR A 65 14.88 11.55 16.14
CA THR A 65 13.73 12.45 16.20
C THR A 65 14.15 13.93 16.20
N ASP A 66 15.29 14.26 16.82
CA ASP A 66 15.82 15.63 16.85
C ASP A 66 16.20 16.10 15.43
N ASP A 67 16.81 15.24 14.60
CA ASP A 67 17.09 15.54 13.19
C ASP A 67 15.79 15.82 12.41
N VAL A 68 14.77 14.97 12.60
CA VAL A 68 13.46 15.12 11.96
C VAL A 68 12.81 16.43 12.36
N SER A 69 12.80 16.74 13.67
CA SER A 69 12.25 17.98 14.22
C SER A 69 12.92 19.21 13.61
N ALA A 70 14.24 19.23 13.56
CA ALA A 70 15.00 20.37 13.02
C ALA A 70 14.73 20.61 11.52
N VAL A 71 14.62 19.53 10.72
CA VAL A 71 14.29 19.65 9.29
C VAL A 71 12.86 20.12 9.09
N VAL A 72 11.90 19.56 9.83
CA VAL A 72 10.48 19.92 9.71
C VAL A 72 10.26 21.37 10.14
N GLU A 73 10.84 21.81 11.28
CA GLU A 73 10.80 23.20 11.75
C GLU A 73 11.34 24.17 10.68
N TYR A 74 12.55 23.88 10.14
CA TYR A 74 13.14 24.68 9.07
C TYR A 74 12.22 24.75 7.84
N CYS A 75 11.70 23.62 7.40
CA CYS A 75 10.81 23.55 6.25
C CYS A 75 9.50 24.30 6.51
N PHE A 76 8.95 24.22 7.72
CA PHE A 76 7.76 24.98 8.09
C PHE A 76 8.01 26.49 8.06
N GLU A 77 9.12 26.97 8.62
CA GLU A 77 9.46 28.40 8.59
C GLU A 77 9.62 28.93 7.16
N HIS A 78 10.17 28.11 6.26
CA HIS A 78 10.48 28.50 4.88
C HIS A 78 9.42 28.07 3.85
N GLU A 79 8.29 27.50 4.28
CA GLU A 79 7.18 27.03 3.43
C GLU A 79 7.63 25.98 2.39
N ILE A 80 8.45 25.02 2.82
CA ILE A 80 8.98 23.92 2.00
C ILE A 80 8.21 22.64 2.31
N PRO A 81 7.66 21.91 1.31
CA PRO A 81 7.00 20.64 1.52
C PRO A 81 7.95 19.57 2.08
N VAL A 82 7.42 18.69 2.94
CA VAL A 82 8.13 17.55 3.54
C VAL A 82 7.39 16.26 3.25
N LEU A 83 8.12 15.20 2.96
CA LEU A 83 7.59 13.88 2.64
C LEU A 83 8.31 12.80 3.48
N PRO A 84 7.68 12.21 4.51
CA PRO A 84 8.25 11.05 5.20
C PRO A 84 8.18 9.80 4.31
N ARG A 85 9.27 9.01 4.31
CA ARG A 85 9.41 7.82 3.47
C ARG A 85 10.11 6.70 4.21
N GLY A 86 9.54 5.49 4.13
CA GLY A 86 10.19 4.24 4.55
C GLY A 86 10.81 3.51 3.35
N GLY A 87 10.43 2.25 3.12
CA GLY A 87 10.99 1.41 2.06
C GLY A 87 10.67 1.82 0.61
N GLY A 88 9.77 2.77 0.38
CA GLY A 88 9.31 3.17 -0.95
C GLY A 88 8.59 2.03 -1.70
N THR A 89 7.83 1.22 -0.98
CA THR A 89 7.08 0.06 -1.50
C THR A 89 5.63 0.39 -1.83
N SER A 90 5.22 1.65 -1.70
CA SER A 90 3.86 2.14 -1.96
C SER A 90 3.43 1.92 -3.40
N LEU A 91 2.17 1.50 -3.61
CA LEU A 91 1.62 1.19 -4.93
C LEU A 91 0.71 2.30 -5.50
N ALA A 92 0.38 3.32 -4.70
CA ALA A 92 -0.49 4.42 -5.10
C ALA A 92 0.22 5.79 -5.19
N GLY A 93 1.56 5.85 -5.01
CA GLY A 93 2.34 7.08 -5.13
C GLY A 93 2.37 7.94 -3.88
N GLN A 94 2.13 7.38 -2.69
CA GLN A 94 2.18 8.10 -1.42
C GLN A 94 3.53 8.76 -1.16
N THR A 95 4.61 8.15 -1.63
CA THR A 95 5.98 8.59 -1.39
C THR A 95 6.64 9.24 -2.61
N VAL A 96 5.81 9.83 -3.49
CA VAL A 96 6.24 10.56 -4.70
C VAL A 96 5.69 11.98 -4.64
N ASN A 97 6.55 12.96 -4.37
CA ASN A 97 6.14 14.37 -4.30
C ASN A 97 7.33 15.31 -4.50
N GLU A 98 7.07 16.57 -4.87
CA GLU A 98 8.06 17.65 -4.91
C GLU A 98 8.24 18.21 -3.49
N ALA A 99 9.04 17.54 -2.69
CA ALA A 99 9.22 17.80 -1.27
C ALA A 99 10.66 17.47 -0.82
N VAL A 100 11.06 17.89 0.37
CA VAL A 100 12.21 17.32 1.07
C VAL A 100 11.80 15.97 1.62
N VAL A 101 12.38 14.90 1.08
CA VAL A 101 12.12 13.51 1.50
C VAL A 101 12.90 13.20 2.76
N LEU A 102 12.23 12.68 3.79
CA LEU A 102 12.84 12.14 5.00
C LEU A 102 12.84 10.62 4.89
N ASP A 103 13.99 10.00 4.59
CA ASP A 103 14.12 8.53 4.50
C ASP A 103 14.58 7.93 5.83
N PHE A 104 13.65 7.26 6.50
CA PHE A 104 13.88 6.61 7.80
C PHE A 104 14.59 5.26 7.70
N SER A 105 14.61 4.63 6.53
CA SER A 105 14.94 3.21 6.35
C SER A 105 16.41 2.85 6.61
N ARG A 106 17.29 3.84 6.79
CA ARG A 106 18.72 3.61 6.92
C ARG A 106 19.22 3.61 8.36
N TYR A 107 18.76 4.53 9.20
CA TYR A 107 19.34 4.79 10.50
C TYR A 107 18.35 4.68 11.66
N MET A 108 17.06 4.81 11.40
CA MET A 108 16.01 4.75 12.42
C MET A 108 15.27 3.41 12.32
N ASP A 109 15.95 2.30 12.63
CA ASP A 109 15.46 0.94 12.39
C ASP A 109 15.66 -0.01 13.60
N GLU A 110 15.70 0.56 14.81
CA GLU A 110 15.83 -0.19 16.06
C GLU A 110 14.46 -0.57 16.65
N ALA A 111 14.40 -1.67 17.42
CA ALA A 111 13.23 -2.08 18.19
C ALA A 111 13.58 -2.68 19.53
N SER A 112 12.65 -2.55 20.47
CA SER A 112 12.69 -3.19 21.79
C SER A 112 11.39 -3.95 22.03
N ILE A 113 11.48 -5.24 22.36
CA ILE A 113 10.32 -6.10 22.64
C ILE A 113 10.13 -6.22 24.16
N ASP A 114 8.91 -6.00 24.63
CA ASP A 114 8.49 -6.31 26.00
C ASP A 114 7.54 -7.53 25.98
N PRO A 115 8.05 -8.73 26.31
CA PRO A 115 7.24 -9.94 26.29
C PRO A 115 6.27 -10.04 27.50
N GLU A 116 6.37 -9.18 28.51
CA GLU A 116 5.42 -9.18 29.63
C GLU A 116 4.14 -8.44 29.30
N THR A 117 4.25 -7.38 28.49
CA THR A 117 3.11 -6.60 27.99
C THR A 117 2.71 -6.98 26.58
N GLU A 118 3.45 -7.89 25.93
CA GLU A 118 3.25 -8.30 24.53
C GLU A 118 3.24 -7.09 23.58
N THR A 119 4.23 -6.19 23.76
CA THR A 119 4.37 -4.97 22.94
C THR A 119 5.77 -4.85 22.35
N ALA A 120 5.89 -4.06 21.31
CA ALA A 120 7.15 -3.60 20.74
C ALA A 120 7.15 -2.08 20.63
N THR A 121 8.24 -1.44 21.10
CA THR A 121 8.54 -0.03 20.80
C THR A 121 9.61 -0.02 19.72
N ALA A 122 9.33 0.62 18.59
CA ALA A 122 10.18 0.51 17.41
C ALA A 122 10.20 1.81 16.59
N GLU A 123 11.38 2.13 16.05
CA GLU A 123 11.58 3.28 15.18
C GLU A 123 10.86 3.11 13.83
N ALA A 124 10.43 4.20 13.22
CA ALA A 124 9.59 4.22 12.02
C ALA A 124 10.21 3.56 10.78
N GLY A 125 11.54 3.50 10.70
CA GLY A 125 12.29 2.94 9.57
C GLY A 125 12.50 1.42 9.65
N ILE A 126 12.22 0.77 10.78
CA ILE A 126 12.40 -0.68 10.91
C ILE A 126 11.47 -1.41 9.93
N THR A 127 11.99 -2.41 9.24
CA THR A 127 11.12 -3.26 8.40
C THR A 127 10.29 -4.19 9.28
N LEU A 128 9.05 -4.50 8.85
CA LEU A 128 8.18 -5.44 9.57
C LEU A 128 8.81 -6.83 9.68
N GLY A 129 9.64 -7.21 8.69
CA GLY A 129 10.40 -8.45 8.75
C GLY A 129 11.40 -8.47 9.91
N LYS A 130 12.20 -7.39 10.11
CA LYS A 130 13.10 -7.26 11.26
C LYS A 130 12.34 -7.23 12.59
N LEU A 131 11.22 -6.50 12.66
CA LEU A 131 10.38 -6.45 13.84
C LEU A 131 9.85 -7.84 14.21
N ASN A 132 9.33 -8.59 13.24
CA ASN A 132 8.82 -9.95 13.44
C ASN A 132 9.95 -10.94 13.79
N GLU A 133 11.15 -10.80 13.23
CA GLU A 133 12.30 -11.60 13.60
C GLU A 133 12.67 -11.40 15.08
N ALA A 134 12.66 -10.15 15.56
CA ALA A 134 12.89 -9.84 16.98
C ALA A 134 11.76 -10.35 17.89
N ALA A 135 10.50 -10.19 17.49
CA ALA A 135 9.34 -10.67 18.25
C ALA A 135 9.28 -12.21 18.34
N ALA A 136 9.67 -12.92 17.28
CA ALA A 136 9.68 -14.38 17.21
C ALA A 136 10.64 -15.02 18.25
N GLU A 137 11.68 -14.32 18.69
CA GLU A 137 12.54 -14.80 19.80
C GLU A 137 11.76 -14.99 21.11
N HIS A 138 10.57 -14.36 21.21
CA HIS A 138 9.66 -14.43 22.34
C HIS A 138 8.37 -15.21 22.04
N GLY A 139 8.24 -15.80 20.82
CA GLY A 139 7.03 -16.48 20.34
C GLY A 139 5.89 -15.51 20.02
N LEU A 140 6.23 -14.27 19.67
CA LEU A 140 5.31 -13.19 19.33
C LEU A 140 5.49 -12.76 17.87
N THR A 141 4.46 -12.11 17.31
CA THR A 141 4.48 -11.54 15.96
C THR A 141 3.66 -10.25 15.91
N PHE A 142 4.02 -9.33 15.04
CA PHE A 142 3.16 -8.21 14.68
C PHE A 142 2.12 -8.70 13.68
N GLY A 143 0.84 -8.71 14.09
CA GLY A 143 -0.25 -9.37 13.35
C GLY A 143 -0.44 -8.90 11.90
N PRO A 144 -0.43 -7.59 11.57
CA PRO A 144 -0.49 -7.13 10.20
C PRO A 144 0.73 -7.61 9.39
N ASP A 145 0.49 -8.43 8.35
CA ASP A 145 1.53 -9.08 7.53
C ASP A 145 1.34 -8.74 6.05
N PRO A 146 1.67 -7.50 5.61
CA PRO A 146 1.61 -7.15 4.20
C PRO A 146 2.59 -8.00 3.38
N ALA A 147 2.24 -8.27 2.12
CA ALA A 147 2.99 -9.17 1.23
C ALA A 147 4.50 -8.83 1.11
N TRP A 148 4.86 -7.57 1.32
CA TRP A 148 6.24 -7.06 1.28
C TRP A 148 6.77 -6.64 2.66
N GLY A 149 6.32 -7.25 3.74
CA GLY A 149 6.73 -6.95 5.11
C GLY A 149 8.26 -6.90 5.31
N ASP A 150 9.02 -7.76 4.61
CA ASP A 150 10.49 -7.73 4.62
C ASP A 150 11.12 -6.41 4.13
N LYS A 151 10.35 -5.56 3.45
CA LYS A 151 10.80 -4.31 2.82
C LYS A 151 10.01 -3.08 3.26
N SER A 152 8.80 -3.31 3.78
CA SER A 152 7.91 -2.25 4.26
C SER A 152 8.32 -1.84 5.66
N ALA A 153 8.50 -0.53 5.87
CA ALA A 153 8.84 0.02 7.17
C ALA A 153 7.59 0.17 8.06
N LEU A 154 7.76 0.10 9.37
CA LEU A 154 6.67 0.27 10.35
C LEU A 154 5.96 1.62 10.18
N GLY A 155 6.70 2.72 10.03
CA GLY A 155 6.12 4.05 9.78
C GLY A 155 5.32 4.10 8.47
N GLY A 156 5.76 3.34 7.44
CA GLY A 156 4.99 3.17 6.20
C GLY A 156 3.74 2.32 6.39
N ALA A 157 3.80 1.26 7.20
CA ALA A 157 2.65 0.44 7.54
C ALA A 157 1.60 1.24 8.34
N ILE A 158 2.03 2.09 9.26
CA ILE A 158 1.16 3.05 9.97
C ILE A 158 0.58 4.06 8.96
N GLY A 159 1.43 4.70 8.15
CA GLY A 159 0.98 5.72 7.19
C GLY A 159 -0.07 5.23 6.19
N ASN A 160 0.00 3.97 5.76
CA ASN A 160 -1.00 3.36 4.86
C ASN A 160 -2.11 2.61 5.60
N ASN A 161 -2.04 2.44 6.92
CA ASN A 161 -2.88 1.52 7.69
C ASN A 161 -2.85 0.11 7.08
N SER A 162 -1.64 -0.37 6.80
CA SER A 162 -1.41 -1.60 6.02
C SER A 162 -1.96 -2.84 6.70
N THR A 163 -2.20 -3.85 5.87
CA THR A 163 -2.64 -5.18 6.31
C THR A 163 -2.14 -6.23 5.32
N GLY A 164 -2.52 -7.50 5.49
CA GLY A 164 -2.06 -8.58 4.62
C GLY A 164 -3.07 -9.74 4.54
N ALA A 165 -2.61 -10.87 4.03
CA ALA A 165 -3.45 -12.05 3.77
C ALA A 165 -4.22 -12.55 5.01
N HIS A 166 -3.65 -12.36 6.21
CA HIS A 166 -4.22 -12.83 7.47
C HIS A 166 -5.13 -11.82 8.19
N SER A 167 -5.57 -10.78 7.48
CA SER A 167 -6.45 -9.75 8.07
C SER A 167 -7.83 -10.24 8.51
N LEU A 168 -8.25 -11.44 8.10
CA LEU A 168 -9.45 -12.06 8.65
C LEU A 168 -9.33 -12.26 10.17
N VAL A 169 -8.11 -12.52 10.65
CA VAL A 169 -7.77 -12.68 12.08
C VAL A 169 -7.25 -11.37 12.65
N TYR A 170 -6.24 -10.78 12.03
CA TYR A 170 -5.47 -9.69 12.63
C TYR A 170 -5.99 -8.29 12.29
N GLY A 171 -6.82 -8.12 11.25
CA GLY A 171 -7.31 -6.80 10.87
C GLY A 171 -6.24 -5.90 10.25
N LYS A 172 -6.24 -4.62 10.60
CA LYS A 172 -5.36 -3.56 10.08
C LYS A 172 -4.35 -3.10 11.13
N THR A 173 -3.33 -2.35 10.69
CA THR A 173 -2.28 -1.79 11.57
C THR A 173 -2.83 -0.93 12.70
N ASP A 174 -3.89 -0.14 12.49
CA ASP A 174 -4.47 0.72 13.52
C ASP A 174 -4.99 -0.02 14.76
N TYR A 175 -5.29 -1.32 14.63
CA TYR A 175 -5.71 -2.14 15.79
C TYR A 175 -4.58 -2.42 16.77
N TYR A 176 -3.34 -2.31 16.33
CA TYR A 176 -2.12 -2.64 17.09
C TYR A 176 -1.39 -1.41 17.61
N ILE A 177 -1.75 -0.21 17.20
CA ILE A 177 -1.07 1.02 17.63
C ILE A 177 -1.55 1.42 19.03
N GLU A 178 -0.62 1.38 19.99
CA GLU A 178 -0.85 1.85 21.35
C GLU A 178 -0.48 3.34 21.48
N GLU A 179 0.70 3.71 21.03
CA GLU A 179 1.25 5.06 21.12
C GLU A 179 2.19 5.34 19.95
N VAL A 180 2.30 6.59 19.52
CA VAL A 180 3.28 7.04 18.53
C VAL A 180 3.96 8.32 18.95
N GLU A 181 5.29 8.38 18.81
CA GLU A 181 6.05 9.62 18.84
C GLU A 181 6.02 10.25 17.44
N THR A 182 5.76 11.53 17.37
CA THR A 182 5.60 12.26 16.11
C THR A 182 6.24 13.63 16.15
N VAL A 183 6.62 14.12 14.97
CA VAL A 183 6.95 15.52 14.72
C VAL A 183 5.77 16.18 14.01
N LEU A 184 5.19 17.20 14.61
CA LEU A 184 4.12 18.02 14.03
C LEU A 184 4.65 18.95 12.95
N ALA A 185 3.76 19.58 12.19
CA ALA A 185 4.12 20.41 11.04
C ALA A 185 5.07 21.57 11.38
N ASP A 186 5.05 22.08 12.61
CA ASP A 186 5.91 23.16 13.10
C ASP A 186 7.25 22.68 13.72
N GLY A 187 7.55 21.38 13.65
CA GLY A 187 8.73 20.77 14.26
C GLY A 187 8.54 20.32 15.71
N THR A 188 7.39 20.60 16.34
CA THR A 188 7.13 20.18 17.71
C THR A 188 7.07 18.66 17.83
N VAL A 189 7.88 18.08 18.73
CA VAL A 189 7.82 16.64 19.06
C VAL A 189 6.69 16.41 20.06
N THR A 190 5.82 15.45 19.78
CA THR A 190 4.71 15.08 20.66
C THR A 190 4.42 13.59 20.57
N THR A 191 3.79 13.06 21.61
CA THR A 191 3.32 11.67 21.64
C THR A 191 1.80 11.66 21.58
N PHE A 192 1.25 10.82 20.71
CA PHE A 192 -0.18 10.51 20.64
C PHE A 192 -0.42 9.08 21.10
N GLY A 193 -1.47 8.90 21.89
CA GLY A 193 -1.96 7.64 22.40
C GLY A 193 -3.39 7.84 22.89
N GLU A 194 -3.83 7.05 23.89
CA GLU A 194 -5.13 7.18 24.50
C GLU A 194 -5.26 8.52 25.27
N VAL A 195 -6.37 9.22 25.05
CA VAL A 195 -6.69 10.50 25.72
C VAL A 195 -8.16 10.51 26.13
N GLU A 196 -8.44 11.07 27.31
CA GLU A 196 -9.79 11.32 27.80
C GLU A 196 -10.49 12.39 26.93
N ILE A 197 -11.73 12.16 26.51
CA ILE A 197 -12.53 13.14 25.73
C ILE A 197 -12.70 14.45 26.50
N GLU A 198 -12.76 14.40 27.84
CA GLU A 198 -12.80 15.59 28.66
C GLU A 198 -11.51 16.42 28.55
N THR A 199 -10.34 15.78 28.40
CA THR A 199 -9.08 16.49 28.13
C THR A 199 -9.13 17.22 26.77
N LEU A 200 -9.71 16.61 25.74
CA LEU A 200 -9.91 17.29 24.44
C LEU A 200 -10.79 18.53 24.60
N ARG A 201 -11.83 18.44 25.45
CA ARG A 201 -12.77 19.56 25.70
C ARG A 201 -12.13 20.69 26.51
N GLU A 202 -11.27 20.35 27.48
CA GLU A 202 -10.61 21.35 28.34
C GLU A 202 -9.44 22.04 27.64
N ALA A 203 -8.71 21.34 26.81
CA ALA A 203 -7.47 21.84 26.18
C ALA A 203 -7.63 22.25 24.71
N GLY A 204 -8.72 21.84 24.03
CA GLY A 204 -8.92 22.17 22.62
C GLY A 204 -9.24 23.64 22.39
N ASP A 205 -8.44 24.31 21.52
CA ASP A 205 -8.71 25.68 21.06
C ASP A 205 -8.39 25.77 19.54
N PRO A 206 -9.42 25.92 18.67
CA PRO A 206 -9.21 25.97 17.22
C PRO A 206 -8.48 27.22 16.75
N THR A 207 -8.31 28.22 17.63
CA THR A 207 -7.64 29.49 17.33
C THR A 207 -6.23 29.61 17.93
N SER A 208 -5.78 28.59 18.64
CA SER A 208 -4.47 28.56 19.27
C SER A 208 -3.32 28.55 18.23
N ASP A 209 -2.18 29.10 18.60
CA ASP A 209 -0.93 28.93 17.86
C ASP A 209 -0.32 27.54 18.11
N ASP A 210 -0.70 26.86 19.18
CA ASP A 210 -0.30 25.48 19.49
C ASP A 210 -1.10 24.49 18.63
N ILE A 211 -0.40 23.78 17.75
CA ILE A 211 -1.00 22.79 16.83
C ILE A 211 -1.73 21.69 17.60
N ARG A 212 -1.23 21.25 18.77
CA ARG A 212 -1.87 20.20 19.57
C ARG A 212 -3.23 20.64 20.13
N GLU A 213 -3.37 21.89 20.57
CA GLU A 213 -4.66 22.42 21.02
C GLU A 213 -5.67 22.52 19.86
N ARG A 214 -5.23 22.84 18.65
CA ARG A 214 -6.06 22.83 17.43
C ARG A 214 -6.50 21.42 17.05
N ILE A 215 -5.60 20.43 17.14
CA ILE A 215 -5.92 19.03 16.92
C ILE A 215 -7.00 18.56 17.88
N TYR A 216 -6.87 18.85 19.17
CA TYR A 216 -7.85 18.49 20.18
C TYR A 216 -9.21 19.09 19.90
N ALA A 217 -9.27 20.36 19.48
CA ALA A 217 -10.53 21.01 19.09
C ALA A 217 -11.17 20.33 17.86
N SER A 218 -10.37 20.03 16.83
CA SER A 218 -10.87 19.39 15.61
C SER A 218 -11.39 17.97 15.87
N VAL A 219 -10.65 17.17 16.64
CA VAL A 219 -11.08 15.81 17.02
C VAL A 219 -12.38 15.86 17.83
N LEU A 220 -12.48 16.80 18.78
CA LEU A 220 -13.72 16.98 19.57
C LEU A 220 -14.91 17.34 18.68
N GLU A 221 -14.74 18.26 17.72
CA GLU A 221 -15.78 18.64 16.75
C GLU A 221 -16.24 17.43 15.92
N ILE A 222 -15.30 16.61 15.42
CA ILE A 222 -15.62 15.38 14.70
C ILE A 222 -16.47 14.44 15.57
N LEU A 223 -16.07 14.24 16.82
CA LEU A 223 -16.80 13.37 17.74
C LEU A 223 -18.18 13.90 18.13
N GLU A 224 -18.40 15.22 18.21
CA GLU A 224 -19.66 15.82 18.61
C GLU A 224 -20.62 16.05 17.43
N GLU A 225 -20.10 16.41 16.23
CA GLU A 225 -20.92 16.87 15.11
C GLU A 225 -21.01 15.88 13.94
N GLU A 226 -19.99 14.99 13.75
CA GLU A 226 -19.84 14.21 12.50
C GLU A 226 -20.14 12.71 12.66
N ARG A 227 -20.35 12.16 13.87
CA ARG A 227 -20.57 10.71 14.10
C ARG A 227 -21.63 10.11 13.17
N ALA A 228 -22.77 10.80 13.01
CA ALA A 228 -23.86 10.29 12.17
C ALA A 228 -23.53 10.26 10.68
N GLU A 229 -22.70 11.19 10.19
CA GLU A 229 -22.27 11.21 8.82
C GLU A 229 -21.16 10.16 8.57
N ILE A 230 -20.27 9.97 9.53
CA ILE A 230 -19.26 8.90 9.52
C ILE A 230 -19.97 7.54 9.47
N ASP A 231 -20.91 7.26 10.36
CA ASP A 231 -21.69 6.00 10.37
C ASP A 231 -22.42 5.75 9.05
N ARG A 232 -22.82 6.81 8.35
CA ARG A 232 -23.55 6.73 7.09
C ARG A 232 -22.65 6.50 5.89
N ARG A 233 -21.44 7.05 5.90
CA ARG A 233 -20.58 7.12 4.72
C ARG A 233 -19.43 6.12 4.73
N TYR A 234 -18.86 5.84 5.91
CA TYR A 234 -17.78 4.86 5.98
C TYR A 234 -18.32 3.47 5.65
N PRO A 235 -17.68 2.76 4.72
CA PRO A 235 -18.08 1.41 4.36
C PRO A 235 -17.84 0.46 5.54
N ARG A 236 -18.81 -0.42 5.81
CA ARG A 236 -18.70 -1.40 6.90
C ARG A 236 -17.92 -2.63 6.43
N LEU A 237 -16.62 -2.49 6.30
CA LEU A 237 -15.69 -3.50 5.81
C LEU A 237 -14.63 -3.79 6.85
N LYS A 238 -14.08 -5.00 6.82
CA LYS A 238 -12.87 -5.34 7.61
C LYS A 238 -11.65 -4.53 7.14
N ARG A 239 -11.64 -4.13 5.87
CA ARG A 239 -10.58 -3.36 5.24
C ARG A 239 -11.16 -2.12 4.55
N ASN A 240 -10.85 -0.98 5.08
CA ASN A 240 -11.03 0.33 4.46
C ASN A 240 -9.88 1.21 4.93
N VAL A 241 -9.10 1.74 4.00
CA VAL A 241 -7.97 2.62 4.30
C VAL A 241 -8.00 3.91 3.45
N SER A 242 -9.11 4.16 2.73
CA SER A 242 -9.33 5.42 2.02
C SER A 242 -9.71 6.53 2.99
N GLY A 243 -9.21 7.72 2.75
CA GLY A 243 -9.47 8.89 3.58
C GLY A 243 -8.79 8.79 4.97
N TYR A 244 -9.10 9.72 5.85
CA TYR A 244 -8.64 9.64 7.24
C TYR A 244 -9.46 8.64 8.05
N ASN A 245 -8.84 8.01 9.03
CA ASN A 245 -9.39 6.94 9.88
C ASN A 245 -10.39 7.47 10.95
N LEU A 246 -11.42 8.24 10.51
CA LEU A 246 -12.37 8.89 11.42
C LEU A 246 -13.33 7.90 12.08
N ASP A 247 -13.64 6.80 11.43
CA ASP A 247 -14.46 5.72 11.99
C ASP A 247 -13.77 5.08 13.20
N ALA A 248 -12.43 4.96 13.20
CA ALA A 248 -11.68 4.48 14.36
C ALA A 248 -11.84 5.37 15.59
N LEU A 249 -11.88 6.71 15.42
CA LEU A 249 -12.16 7.64 16.54
C LEU A 249 -13.55 7.42 17.11
N VAL A 250 -14.54 7.20 16.24
CA VAL A 250 -15.94 6.98 16.67
C VAL A 250 -16.07 5.63 17.37
N GLU A 251 -15.38 4.59 16.89
CA GLU A 251 -15.31 3.26 17.53
C GLU A 251 -14.70 3.36 18.93
N ASP A 252 -13.56 4.05 19.08
CA ASP A 252 -12.91 4.24 20.37
C ASP A 252 -13.84 4.98 21.36
N ALA A 253 -14.44 6.11 20.94
CA ALA A 253 -15.35 6.88 21.77
C ALA A 253 -16.56 6.08 22.26
N ARG A 254 -16.98 5.06 21.51
CA ARG A 254 -18.05 4.12 21.87
C ARG A 254 -17.55 2.93 22.70
N GLY A 255 -16.26 2.71 22.77
CA GLY A 255 -15.68 1.48 23.33
C GLY A 255 -16.02 0.23 22.50
N THR A 256 -16.22 0.42 21.20
CA THR A 256 -16.55 -0.65 20.24
C THR A 256 -15.34 -1.10 19.43
N ARG A 257 -14.13 -0.73 19.85
CA ARG A 257 -12.88 -1.19 19.21
C ARG A 257 -12.97 -2.70 19.01
N PRO A 258 -12.88 -3.21 17.77
CA PRO A 258 -12.84 -4.64 17.53
C PRO A 258 -11.55 -5.15 18.17
N LEU A 259 -11.69 -5.81 19.31
CA LEU A 259 -10.60 -6.62 19.84
C LEU A 259 -10.39 -7.79 18.88
N ALA A 260 -9.18 -8.30 18.79
CA ALA A 260 -8.83 -9.43 17.94
C ALA A 260 -9.75 -10.65 18.11
N ASP A 261 -10.39 -10.77 19.28
CA ASP A 261 -11.36 -11.84 19.63
C ASP A 261 -12.81 -11.61 19.13
N GLY A 262 -13.09 -10.46 18.48
CA GLY A 262 -14.41 -10.14 17.94
C GLY A 262 -15.51 -9.88 19.00
N THR A 263 -15.15 -9.74 20.28
CA THR A 263 -16.10 -9.42 21.35
C THR A 263 -16.44 -7.92 21.31
N GLY A 264 -17.40 -7.55 20.46
CA GLY A 264 -17.91 -6.18 20.37
C GLY A 264 -18.64 -5.75 21.65
N THR A 265 -18.34 -4.56 22.11
CA THR A 265 -19.09 -3.90 23.20
C THR A 265 -20.42 -3.33 22.69
N ASP A 266 -21.30 -2.98 23.60
CA ASP A 266 -22.60 -2.36 23.29
C ASP A 266 -22.41 -1.07 22.46
N PRO A 267 -22.99 -0.95 21.26
CA PRO A 267 -22.83 0.23 20.39
C PRO A 267 -23.38 1.54 21.02
N ASP A 268 -24.15 1.45 22.08
CA ASP A 268 -24.65 2.59 22.86
C ASP A 268 -23.74 2.93 24.07
N SER A 269 -22.62 2.20 24.27
CA SER A 269 -21.63 2.51 25.32
C SER A 269 -20.79 3.72 24.95
N GLU A 270 -20.33 4.47 25.94
CA GLU A 270 -19.32 5.53 25.78
C GLU A 270 -18.12 5.19 26.64
N ALA A 271 -16.96 5.00 26.00
CA ALA A 271 -15.70 4.68 26.68
C ALA A 271 -15.12 5.90 27.41
N GLY A 272 -15.41 7.11 26.92
CA GLY A 272 -14.87 8.35 27.47
C GLY A 272 -13.44 8.66 27.03
N THR A 273 -12.79 7.77 26.27
CA THR A 273 -11.43 7.91 25.74
C THR A 273 -11.42 7.70 24.23
N VAL A 274 -10.38 8.22 23.56
CA VAL A 274 -10.04 7.92 22.17
C VAL A 274 -8.52 7.77 22.06
N ASN A 275 -8.05 6.92 21.12
CA ASN A 275 -6.63 6.82 20.82
C ASN A 275 -6.27 7.65 19.58
N LEU A 276 -5.59 8.78 19.78
CA LEU A 276 -5.21 9.69 18.70
C LEU A 276 -4.12 9.09 17.77
N ALA A 277 -3.36 8.12 18.23
CA ALA A 277 -2.38 7.41 17.40
C ALA A 277 -3.08 6.64 16.27
N ARG A 278 -4.28 6.10 16.48
CA ARG A 278 -5.08 5.43 15.45
C ARG A 278 -5.53 6.37 14.33
N LEU A 279 -5.67 7.67 14.61
CA LEU A 279 -5.99 8.67 13.58
C LEU A 279 -4.85 8.86 12.58
N LEU A 280 -3.60 8.61 13.01
CA LEU A 280 -2.43 8.71 12.14
C LEU A 280 -2.29 7.50 11.20
N ALA A 281 -2.93 6.38 11.54
CA ALA A 281 -2.99 5.22 10.65
C ALA A 281 -3.81 5.56 9.40
N GLY A 282 -3.20 5.37 8.22
CA GLY A 282 -3.80 5.73 6.94
C GLY A 282 -3.67 7.21 6.56
N SER A 283 -2.93 8.03 7.35
CA SER A 283 -2.74 9.45 7.05
C SER A 283 -1.69 9.73 5.97
N GLU A 284 -0.92 8.74 5.53
CA GLU A 284 0.10 8.84 4.48
C GLU A 284 1.14 9.95 4.72
N GLY A 285 1.43 10.24 5.99
CA GLY A 285 2.34 11.32 6.37
C GLY A 285 1.80 12.73 6.11
N THR A 286 0.50 12.89 5.90
CA THR A 286 -0.11 14.21 5.67
C THR A 286 -0.47 14.93 6.98
N LEU A 287 -0.62 14.24 8.11
CA LEU A 287 -0.98 14.82 9.39
C LEU A 287 0.24 15.10 10.27
N ALA A 288 1.14 14.14 10.40
CA ALA A 288 2.36 14.26 11.20
C ALA A 288 3.43 13.31 10.66
N VAL A 289 4.68 13.48 11.09
CA VAL A 289 5.81 12.60 10.78
C VAL A 289 6.02 11.66 11.97
N VAL A 290 5.73 10.36 11.80
CA VAL A 290 5.95 9.33 12.83
C VAL A 290 7.44 9.00 12.91
N THR A 291 8.03 9.02 14.10
CA THR A 291 9.42 8.71 14.36
C THR A 291 9.61 7.38 15.11
N GLU A 292 8.71 7.07 16.05
CA GLU A 292 8.69 5.84 16.81
C GLU A 292 7.24 5.43 17.11
N ALA A 293 6.97 4.14 17.26
CA ALA A 293 5.66 3.64 17.66
C ALA A 293 5.78 2.47 18.66
N THR A 294 4.85 2.45 19.62
CA THR A 294 4.60 1.28 20.45
C THR A 294 3.39 0.54 19.87
N VAL A 295 3.59 -0.72 19.51
CA VAL A 295 2.59 -1.59 18.91
C VAL A 295 2.37 -2.84 19.72
N ALA A 296 1.13 -3.32 19.80
CA ALA A 296 0.80 -4.61 20.37
C ALA A 296 1.29 -5.75 19.48
N LEU A 297 1.62 -6.87 20.09
CA LEU A 297 2.03 -8.11 19.43
C LEU A 297 1.03 -9.23 19.74
N GLU A 298 1.00 -10.24 18.88
CA GLU A 298 0.16 -11.43 19.03
C GLU A 298 1.04 -12.67 19.21
N PRO A 299 0.58 -13.71 19.92
CA PRO A 299 1.24 -15.00 19.91
C PRO A 299 1.31 -15.60 18.50
N GLU A 300 2.47 -16.18 18.16
CA GLU A 300 2.57 -16.95 16.91
C GLU A 300 1.61 -18.16 16.91
N PRO A 301 0.91 -18.45 15.77
CA PRO A 301 0.02 -19.60 15.69
C PRO A 301 0.81 -20.90 15.80
N GLU A 302 0.32 -21.85 16.63
CA GLU A 302 0.96 -23.15 16.90
C GLU A 302 1.17 -23.97 15.62
N THR A 303 0.18 -23.98 14.71
CA THR A 303 0.30 -24.65 13.40
C THR A 303 -0.66 -24.07 12.37
N LYS A 304 -0.43 -24.42 11.11
CA LYS A 304 -1.22 -23.99 9.95
C LYS A 304 -1.57 -25.18 9.07
N ALA A 305 -2.71 -25.11 8.38
CA ALA A 305 -3.13 -26.05 7.36
C ALA A 305 -3.71 -25.31 6.15
N VAL A 306 -3.44 -25.77 4.93
CA VAL A 306 -3.84 -25.11 3.69
C VAL A 306 -4.57 -26.08 2.78
N ALA A 307 -5.67 -25.61 2.18
CA ALA A 307 -6.32 -26.22 1.03
C ALA A 307 -6.21 -25.30 -0.19
N LEU A 308 -5.95 -25.87 -1.35
CA LEU A 308 -6.05 -25.18 -2.64
C LEU A 308 -7.23 -25.78 -3.41
N LEU A 309 -8.28 -24.98 -3.62
CA LEU A 309 -9.49 -25.37 -4.33
C LEU A 309 -9.43 -24.88 -5.78
N THR A 310 -9.86 -25.69 -6.75
CA THR A 310 -9.83 -25.35 -8.18
C THR A 310 -11.24 -25.14 -8.73
N TYR A 311 -11.38 -24.20 -9.66
CA TYR A 311 -12.65 -23.77 -10.24
C TYR A 311 -12.57 -23.66 -11.77
N ASP A 312 -13.73 -23.86 -12.42
CA ASP A 312 -13.90 -23.77 -13.87
C ASP A 312 -14.04 -22.30 -14.35
N SER A 313 -14.32 -21.35 -13.42
CA SER A 313 -14.37 -19.92 -13.70
C SER A 313 -14.03 -19.08 -12.47
N LEU A 314 -13.65 -17.81 -12.70
CA LEU A 314 -13.43 -16.83 -11.63
C LEU A 314 -14.73 -16.56 -10.84
N LEU A 315 -15.87 -16.47 -11.52
CA LEU A 315 -17.16 -16.20 -10.88
C LEU A 315 -17.58 -17.36 -9.95
N ASP A 316 -17.33 -18.62 -10.33
CA ASP A 316 -17.57 -19.76 -9.44
C ASP A 316 -16.69 -19.70 -8.18
N ALA A 317 -15.44 -19.24 -8.30
CA ALA A 317 -14.58 -19.01 -7.15
C ALA A 317 -15.13 -17.88 -6.26
N MET A 318 -15.58 -16.77 -6.82
CA MET A 318 -16.16 -15.65 -6.06
C MET A 318 -17.45 -16.03 -5.34
N GLU A 319 -18.31 -16.83 -5.96
CA GLU A 319 -19.54 -17.38 -5.32
C GLU A 319 -19.23 -18.29 -4.12
N ASP A 320 -18.04 -18.90 -4.10
CA ASP A 320 -17.65 -19.84 -3.05
C ASP A 320 -16.97 -19.16 -1.84
N VAL A 321 -16.54 -17.89 -1.96
CA VAL A 321 -15.83 -17.19 -0.87
C VAL A 321 -16.69 -17.10 0.39
N ALA A 322 -17.91 -16.56 0.30
CA ALA A 322 -18.77 -16.37 1.47
C ALA A 322 -19.09 -17.71 2.19
N PRO A 323 -19.43 -18.82 1.50
CA PRO A 323 -19.56 -20.11 2.16
C PRO A 323 -18.29 -20.68 2.79
N ILE A 324 -17.10 -20.38 2.23
CA ILE A 324 -15.81 -20.77 2.79
C ILE A 324 -15.56 -20.09 4.14
N LEU A 325 -15.94 -18.81 4.27
CA LEU A 325 -15.79 -18.06 5.52
C LEU A 325 -16.56 -18.68 6.71
N ASP A 326 -17.64 -19.45 6.46
CA ASP A 326 -18.36 -20.17 7.51
C ASP A 326 -17.49 -21.24 8.21
N HIS A 327 -16.37 -21.65 7.59
CA HIS A 327 -15.40 -22.60 8.14
C HIS A 327 -14.33 -21.94 9.04
N GLY A 328 -14.30 -20.60 9.16
CA GLY A 328 -13.37 -19.85 10.00
C GLY A 328 -11.91 -19.85 9.52
N PRO A 329 -11.62 -19.66 8.23
CA PRO A 329 -10.24 -19.58 7.74
C PRO A 329 -9.55 -18.31 8.22
N CYS A 330 -8.21 -18.34 8.32
CA CYS A 330 -7.39 -17.16 8.57
C CYS A 330 -7.02 -16.40 7.27
N ALA A 331 -7.06 -17.09 6.11
CA ALA A 331 -6.87 -16.47 4.80
C ALA A 331 -7.68 -17.17 3.72
N VAL A 332 -8.21 -16.42 2.76
CA VAL A 332 -8.83 -16.92 1.51
C VAL A 332 -8.33 -16.05 0.36
N GLU A 333 -7.49 -16.63 -0.51
CA GLU A 333 -6.76 -15.92 -1.57
C GLU A 333 -7.15 -16.45 -2.94
N VAL A 334 -7.44 -15.56 -3.91
CA VAL A 334 -7.78 -15.97 -5.28
C VAL A 334 -6.63 -15.71 -6.25
N MET A 335 -6.52 -16.58 -7.26
CA MET A 335 -5.67 -16.42 -8.45
C MET A 335 -6.49 -16.82 -9.68
N ASP A 336 -6.51 -15.94 -10.71
CA ASP A 336 -7.25 -16.13 -11.94
C ASP A 336 -6.45 -16.88 -13.03
N ASP A 337 -7.10 -17.11 -14.17
CA ASP A 337 -6.51 -17.81 -15.32
C ASP A 337 -5.38 -17.03 -16.00
N VAL A 338 -5.39 -15.68 -15.93
CA VAL A 338 -4.31 -14.85 -16.47
C VAL A 338 -3.03 -15.10 -15.69
N LEU A 339 -3.11 -15.04 -14.37
CA LEU A 339 -1.97 -15.31 -13.51
C LEU A 339 -1.50 -16.77 -13.63
N LEU A 340 -2.43 -17.73 -13.63
CA LEU A 340 -2.09 -19.14 -13.78
C LEU A 340 -1.40 -19.45 -15.12
N LYS A 341 -1.81 -18.80 -16.22
CA LYS A 341 -1.13 -18.94 -17.53
C LYS A 341 0.28 -18.38 -17.49
N LEU A 342 0.47 -17.17 -16.95
CA LEU A 342 1.79 -16.56 -16.82
C LEU A 342 2.71 -17.41 -15.92
N ALA A 343 2.18 -17.96 -14.83
CA ALA A 343 2.93 -18.85 -13.95
C ALA A 343 3.33 -20.18 -14.62
N ARG A 344 2.52 -20.72 -15.57
CA ARG A 344 2.89 -21.90 -16.36
C ARG A 344 4.07 -21.66 -17.30
N ASP A 345 4.24 -20.42 -17.75
CA ASP A 345 5.33 -20.03 -18.65
C ASP A 345 6.62 -19.67 -17.87
N ALA A 346 6.56 -19.57 -16.54
CA ALA A 346 7.70 -19.23 -15.67
C ALA A 346 8.30 -20.49 -15.02
N PRO A 347 9.59 -20.83 -15.32
CA PRO A 347 10.22 -22.08 -14.88
C PRO A 347 10.22 -22.28 -13.36
N GLU A 348 10.30 -21.21 -12.58
CA GLU A 348 10.31 -21.24 -11.12
C GLU A 348 8.99 -21.71 -10.49
N PHE A 349 7.89 -21.74 -11.28
CA PHE A 349 6.56 -22.17 -10.82
C PHE A 349 6.08 -23.47 -11.48
N GLU A 350 6.88 -24.07 -12.38
CA GLU A 350 6.53 -25.31 -13.11
C GLU A 350 6.08 -26.44 -12.16
N GLU A 351 6.77 -26.57 -11.01
CA GLU A 351 6.45 -27.61 -10.03
C GLU A 351 5.05 -27.42 -9.41
N VAL A 352 4.71 -26.17 -8.99
CA VAL A 352 3.44 -25.87 -8.32
C VAL A 352 2.28 -25.91 -9.30
N VAL A 353 2.45 -25.24 -10.44
CA VAL A 353 1.39 -25.12 -11.45
C VAL A 353 1.16 -26.47 -12.15
N GLY A 354 2.21 -27.30 -12.26
CA GLY A 354 2.12 -28.68 -12.77
C GLY A 354 1.27 -29.63 -11.90
N LEU A 355 0.98 -29.26 -10.66
CA LEU A 355 0.05 -30.00 -9.79
C LEU A 355 -1.42 -29.70 -10.10
N LEU A 356 -1.73 -28.56 -10.73
CA LEU A 356 -3.10 -28.16 -11.05
C LEU A 356 -3.64 -28.93 -12.27
N PRO A 357 -4.92 -29.34 -12.28
CA PRO A 357 -5.58 -29.84 -13.47
C PRO A 357 -5.43 -28.85 -14.65
N GLU A 358 -5.29 -29.38 -15.88
CA GLU A 358 -5.08 -28.55 -17.09
C GLU A 358 -6.24 -27.59 -17.36
N ASP A 359 -7.44 -27.92 -16.97
CA ASP A 359 -8.70 -27.19 -17.13
C ASP A 359 -9.00 -26.22 -15.95
N THR A 360 -8.05 -26.01 -15.05
CA THR A 360 -8.19 -25.04 -13.97
C THR A 360 -8.15 -23.61 -14.51
N HIS A 361 -9.22 -22.85 -14.29
CA HIS A 361 -9.34 -21.43 -14.64
C HIS A 361 -9.13 -20.50 -13.45
N SER A 362 -9.42 -20.95 -12.23
CA SER A 362 -9.19 -20.15 -11.04
C SER A 362 -8.92 -21.05 -9.84
N VAL A 363 -8.23 -20.52 -8.84
CA VAL A 363 -7.96 -21.22 -7.58
C VAL A 363 -8.25 -20.34 -6.38
N LEU A 364 -8.74 -20.95 -5.29
CA LEU A 364 -8.75 -20.35 -3.96
C LEU A 364 -7.76 -21.09 -3.06
N LEU A 365 -6.81 -20.35 -2.48
CA LEU A 365 -5.97 -20.81 -1.40
C LEU A 365 -6.67 -20.47 -0.08
N VAL A 366 -6.97 -21.47 0.73
CA VAL A 366 -7.65 -21.34 2.03
C VAL A 366 -6.71 -21.82 3.13
N GLU A 367 -6.35 -20.95 4.07
CA GLU A 367 -5.48 -21.28 5.19
C GLU A 367 -6.25 -21.23 6.51
N PHE A 368 -5.88 -22.13 7.42
CA PHE A 368 -6.40 -22.21 8.77
C PHE A 368 -5.25 -22.14 9.79
N TYR A 369 -5.47 -21.43 10.88
CA TYR A 369 -4.70 -21.59 12.11
C TYR A 369 -5.32 -22.70 12.94
N ALA A 370 -4.49 -23.51 13.58
CA ALA A 370 -4.94 -24.66 14.35
C ALA A 370 -4.08 -24.87 15.60
N ASP A 371 -4.69 -25.47 16.63
CA ASP A 371 -4.02 -25.77 17.91
C ASP A 371 -2.98 -26.91 17.75
N ASP A 372 -3.22 -27.82 16.80
CA ASP A 372 -2.31 -28.90 16.45
C ASP A 372 -2.53 -29.41 15.01
N ALA A 373 -1.66 -30.30 14.55
CA ALA A 373 -1.70 -30.82 13.19
C ALA A 373 -2.92 -31.68 12.89
N ASP A 374 -3.57 -32.34 13.90
CA ASP A 374 -4.78 -33.14 13.71
C ASP A 374 -5.99 -32.22 13.56
N HIS A 375 -6.06 -31.14 14.34
CA HIS A 375 -7.09 -30.13 14.21
C HIS A 375 -7.02 -29.45 12.83
N GLY A 376 -5.81 -29.03 12.36
CA GLY A 376 -5.66 -28.46 11.03
C GLY A 376 -6.06 -29.39 9.89
N ARG A 377 -5.74 -30.69 9.98
CA ARG A 377 -6.21 -31.69 9.01
C ARG A 377 -7.73 -31.86 9.02
N GLN A 378 -8.36 -31.76 10.18
CA GLN A 378 -9.82 -31.88 10.28
C GLN A 378 -10.52 -30.66 9.66
N GLN A 379 -10.03 -29.42 9.92
CA GLN A 379 -10.57 -28.20 9.30
C GLN A 379 -10.53 -28.28 7.78
N VAL A 380 -9.38 -28.66 7.20
CA VAL A 380 -9.23 -28.84 5.75
C VAL A 380 -10.15 -29.93 5.21
N ALA A 381 -10.26 -31.10 5.91
CA ALA A 381 -11.13 -32.17 5.49
C ALA A 381 -12.61 -31.77 5.50
N ASP A 382 -13.06 -31.01 6.51
CA ASP A 382 -14.43 -30.50 6.62
C ASP A 382 -14.73 -29.50 5.49
N LEU A 383 -13.80 -28.59 5.19
CA LEU A 383 -13.90 -27.67 4.05
C LEU A 383 -14.03 -28.42 2.72
N VAL A 384 -13.13 -29.37 2.45
CA VAL A 384 -13.11 -30.14 1.20
C VAL A 384 -14.40 -30.97 1.07
N ALA A 385 -14.86 -31.58 2.14
CA ALA A 385 -16.11 -32.38 2.15
C ALA A 385 -17.36 -31.51 1.85
N ASP A 386 -17.35 -30.24 2.27
CA ASP A 386 -18.47 -29.34 2.04
C ASP A 386 -18.40 -28.66 0.66
N ARG A 387 -17.21 -28.29 0.16
CA ARG A 387 -17.07 -27.40 -1.01
C ARG A 387 -16.71 -28.10 -2.32
N VAL A 388 -16.13 -29.31 -2.29
CA VAL A 388 -15.69 -30.05 -3.49
C VAL A 388 -16.71 -31.09 -3.95
N GLY A 389 -16.94 -31.16 -5.26
CA GLY A 389 -17.70 -32.19 -5.96
C GLY A 389 -19.02 -31.74 -6.57
N ASN A 390 -19.47 -32.45 -7.59
CA ASN A 390 -20.74 -32.20 -8.28
C ASN A 390 -21.92 -32.58 -7.42
N VAL A 391 -22.91 -31.70 -7.28
CA VAL A 391 -24.22 -32.02 -6.69
C VAL A 391 -25.02 -32.82 -7.69
N GLU A 392 -25.16 -34.17 -7.54
CA GLU A 392 -26.26 -34.88 -8.15
C GLU A 392 -27.54 -34.43 -7.43
N THR A 393 -28.43 -33.80 -8.18
CA THR A 393 -29.77 -33.41 -7.70
C THR A 393 -30.61 -34.69 -7.56
N GLU A 394 -30.58 -35.38 -6.39
CA GLU A 394 -31.60 -36.34 -6.07
C GLU A 394 -32.91 -35.61 -5.78
N VAL A 395 -33.77 -35.54 -6.78
CA VAL A 395 -35.19 -35.21 -6.59
C VAL A 395 -35.90 -36.39 -5.99
N THR A 396 -35.87 -36.54 -4.67
CA THR A 396 -36.78 -37.44 -3.96
C THR A 396 -38.16 -36.75 -3.87
N ALA A 397 -39.04 -37.12 -4.81
CA ALA A 397 -40.46 -36.88 -4.70
C ALA A 397 -41.00 -37.70 -3.50
N ASN A 398 -41.23 -37.04 -2.40
CA ASN A 398 -42.17 -37.37 -1.31
C ASN A 398 -41.71 -36.99 0.10
N THR A 399 -41.32 -35.76 0.34
CA THR A 399 -41.48 -35.12 1.66
C THR A 399 -41.36 -33.62 1.51
N ASN A 400 -42.28 -32.84 2.11
CA ASN A 400 -42.23 -31.36 2.19
C ASN A 400 -41.04 -30.87 3.08
N ARG A 401 -39.82 -31.24 2.74
CA ARG A 401 -38.60 -30.74 3.33
C ARG A 401 -37.80 -30.06 2.20
N VAL A 402 -37.88 -28.77 2.14
CA VAL A 402 -36.94 -27.94 1.34
C VAL A 402 -35.59 -28.09 2.03
N THR A 403 -34.79 -29.06 1.62
CA THR A 403 -33.34 -29.00 1.84
C THR A 403 -32.78 -28.06 0.81
N THR A 404 -32.34 -26.89 1.22
CA THR A 404 -31.50 -26.03 0.41
C THR A 404 -30.21 -26.79 0.11
N ASN A 405 -30.10 -27.36 -1.10
CA ASN A 405 -28.85 -27.93 -1.59
C ASN A 405 -27.88 -26.73 -1.78
N LYS A 406 -26.88 -26.61 -0.94
CA LYS A 406 -25.74 -25.70 -1.16
C LYS A 406 -25.07 -26.15 -2.46
N ARG A 407 -24.96 -25.26 -3.45
CA ARG A 407 -24.21 -25.52 -4.68
C ARG A 407 -22.74 -25.67 -4.31
N ARG A 408 -22.05 -26.66 -4.87
CA ARG A 408 -20.62 -26.87 -4.76
C ARG A 408 -19.97 -26.38 -6.03
N TYR A 409 -19.00 -25.49 -5.92
CA TYR A 409 -18.37 -24.82 -7.04
C TYR A 409 -16.97 -25.39 -7.33
N ALA A 410 -16.24 -25.85 -6.30
CA ALA A 410 -14.90 -26.37 -6.48
C ALA A 410 -14.89 -27.73 -7.17
N SER A 411 -14.08 -27.89 -8.21
CA SER A 411 -13.93 -29.12 -8.98
C SER A 411 -12.98 -30.12 -8.31
N HIS A 412 -11.85 -29.61 -7.75
CA HIS A 412 -10.84 -30.42 -7.05
C HIS A 412 -10.29 -29.66 -5.84
N ALA A 413 -9.58 -30.39 -4.97
CA ALA A 413 -8.80 -29.82 -3.89
C ALA A 413 -7.42 -30.48 -3.79
N MET A 414 -6.45 -29.70 -3.35
CA MET A 414 -5.13 -30.16 -2.91
C MET A 414 -4.91 -29.68 -1.48
N GLU A 415 -4.24 -30.49 -0.66
CA GLU A 415 -4.05 -30.24 0.76
C GLU A 415 -2.56 -30.10 1.09
N ALA A 416 -2.19 -29.14 1.93
CA ALA A 416 -0.82 -28.94 2.40
C ALA A 416 -0.81 -28.84 3.94
N HIS A 417 -0.21 -29.84 4.57
CA HIS A 417 -0.17 -29.96 6.04
C HIS A 417 1.24 -29.79 6.63
N ASP A 418 2.27 -29.94 5.83
CA ASP A 418 3.65 -29.65 6.24
C ASP A 418 4.12 -28.27 5.74
N ALA A 419 5.18 -27.74 6.33
CA ALA A 419 5.67 -26.39 6.05
C ALA A 419 6.15 -26.21 4.61
N GLU A 420 6.76 -27.23 4.00
CA GLU A 420 7.31 -27.15 2.64
C GLU A 420 6.18 -27.08 1.60
N ALA A 421 5.17 -27.95 1.74
CA ALA A 421 3.99 -27.94 0.87
C ALA A 421 3.21 -26.62 0.97
N ARG A 422 3.02 -26.08 2.19
CA ARG A 422 2.38 -24.78 2.40
C ARG A 422 3.17 -23.65 1.75
N ALA A 423 4.50 -23.62 1.96
CA ALA A 423 5.38 -22.61 1.35
C ALA A 423 5.30 -22.63 -0.18
N THR A 424 5.16 -23.81 -0.77
CA THR A 424 5.00 -24.00 -2.21
C THR A 424 3.72 -23.34 -2.75
N PHE A 425 2.58 -23.49 -2.09
CA PHE A 425 1.33 -22.83 -2.48
C PHE A 425 1.39 -21.32 -2.29
N TRP A 426 1.93 -20.86 -1.15
CA TRP A 426 2.11 -19.43 -0.89
C TRP A 426 3.10 -18.76 -1.85
N LYS A 427 4.14 -19.48 -2.30
CA LYS A 427 5.09 -18.96 -3.29
C LYS A 427 4.38 -18.53 -4.58
N MET A 428 3.47 -19.36 -5.11
CA MET A 428 2.68 -19.02 -6.30
C MET A 428 1.83 -17.77 -6.07
N ARG A 429 1.15 -17.66 -4.91
CA ARG A 429 0.31 -16.49 -4.57
C ARG A 429 1.14 -15.20 -4.44
N LYS A 430 2.28 -15.27 -3.74
CA LYS A 430 3.16 -14.10 -3.52
C LYS A 430 3.84 -13.61 -4.81
N ALA A 431 4.05 -14.49 -5.77
CA ALA A 431 4.65 -14.15 -7.05
C ALA A 431 3.69 -13.47 -8.05
N GLY A 432 2.41 -13.39 -7.75
CA GLY A 432 1.39 -12.86 -8.66
C GLY A 432 1.71 -11.46 -9.21
N MET A 433 1.98 -10.50 -8.33
CA MET A 433 2.30 -9.13 -8.75
C MET A 433 3.59 -9.05 -9.59
N PRO A 434 4.72 -9.61 -9.15
CA PRO A 434 5.95 -9.58 -9.94
C PRO A 434 5.81 -10.19 -11.34
N ILE A 435 5.11 -11.32 -11.47
CA ILE A 435 4.86 -11.97 -12.75
C ILE A 435 4.07 -11.06 -13.70
N LEU A 436 3.01 -10.42 -13.20
CA LEU A 436 2.19 -9.48 -13.99
C LEU A 436 3.00 -8.27 -14.47
N LEU A 437 3.95 -7.81 -13.66
CA LEU A 437 4.78 -6.64 -13.94
C LEU A 437 6.05 -6.98 -14.76
N SER A 438 6.36 -8.26 -15.01
CA SER A 438 7.52 -8.68 -15.81
C SER A 438 7.38 -8.48 -17.32
N ARG A 439 6.32 -7.80 -17.78
CA ARG A 439 6.08 -7.53 -19.21
C ARG A 439 7.03 -6.46 -19.73
N THR A 440 7.66 -6.73 -20.87
CA THR A 440 8.56 -5.79 -21.56
C THR A 440 7.85 -4.94 -22.63
N SER A 441 6.53 -5.16 -22.87
CA SER A 441 5.68 -4.37 -23.76
C SER A 441 5.40 -2.98 -23.17
N ASP A 442 4.91 -2.03 -24.00
CA ASP A 442 4.47 -0.71 -23.56
C ASP A 442 3.18 -0.81 -22.73
N ALA A 443 2.22 -1.64 -23.15
CA ALA A 443 1.06 -1.95 -22.33
C ALA A 443 1.47 -2.80 -21.11
N LYS A 444 1.14 -2.31 -19.89
CA LYS A 444 1.49 -2.93 -18.60
C LYS A 444 0.25 -3.08 -17.72
N HIS A 445 0.30 -4.04 -16.81
CA HIS A 445 -0.70 -4.19 -15.75
C HIS A 445 -0.46 -3.14 -14.66
N ILE A 446 -1.18 -2.00 -14.73
CA ILE A 446 -0.93 -0.84 -13.87
C ILE A 446 -1.75 -0.91 -12.59
N SER A 447 -1.13 -0.44 -11.48
CA SER A 447 -1.77 -0.29 -10.17
C SER A 447 -2.38 1.11 -10.06
N PHE A 448 -3.72 1.24 -10.18
CA PHE A 448 -4.42 2.52 -9.98
C PHE A 448 -5.77 2.35 -9.29
N ILE A 449 -6.58 1.38 -9.69
CA ILE A 449 -7.90 1.06 -9.10
C ILE A 449 -7.95 -0.40 -8.62
N GLU A 450 -6.81 -1.01 -8.41
CA GLU A 450 -6.64 -2.45 -8.17
C GLU A 450 -6.97 -2.90 -6.75
N ASP A 451 -7.26 -2.00 -5.80
CA ASP A 451 -7.30 -2.30 -4.37
C ASP A 451 -8.69 -2.10 -3.75
N CYS A 452 -9.74 -2.24 -4.57
CA CYS A 452 -11.11 -2.06 -4.10
C CYS A 452 -11.51 -3.14 -3.11
N ALA A 453 -12.11 -2.73 -2.00
CA ALA A 453 -12.69 -3.61 -1.01
C ALA A 453 -14.22 -3.60 -1.13
N ILE A 454 -14.84 -4.79 -1.22
CA ILE A 454 -16.27 -4.97 -1.48
C ILE A 454 -16.83 -5.94 -0.41
N PRO A 455 -18.06 -5.73 0.11
CA PRO A 455 -18.72 -6.73 0.94
C PRO A 455 -18.71 -8.10 0.25
N VAL A 456 -18.30 -9.14 0.97
CA VAL A 456 -18.02 -10.47 0.39
C VAL A 456 -19.22 -11.06 -0.35
N GLU A 457 -20.43 -10.80 0.15
CA GLU A 457 -21.68 -11.22 -0.48
C GLU A 457 -21.93 -10.56 -1.86
N ASN A 458 -21.29 -9.43 -2.14
CA ASN A 458 -21.41 -8.69 -3.39
C ASN A 458 -20.28 -9.02 -4.39
N LEU A 459 -19.24 -9.76 -3.98
CA LEU A 459 -18.06 -10.04 -4.82
C LEU A 459 -18.41 -10.62 -6.22
N PRO A 460 -19.30 -11.63 -6.36
CA PRO A 460 -19.59 -12.20 -7.66
C PRO A 460 -20.19 -11.15 -8.62
N ALA A 461 -21.18 -10.39 -8.15
CA ALA A 461 -21.84 -9.37 -8.96
C ALA A 461 -20.92 -8.19 -9.29
N TYR A 462 -20.06 -7.80 -8.35
CA TYR A 462 -19.08 -6.74 -8.58
C TYR A 462 -18.01 -7.17 -9.60
N VAL A 463 -17.49 -8.40 -9.51
CA VAL A 463 -16.50 -8.91 -10.47
C VAL A 463 -17.09 -9.02 -11.86
N GLU A 464 -18.33 -9.48 -12.00
CA GLU A 464 -19.05 -9.50 -13.30
C GLU A 464 -19.18 -8.08 -13.88
N ALA A 465 -19.65 -7.11 -13.09
CA ALA A 465 -19.78 -5.71 -13.50
C ALA A 465 -18.42 -5.07 -13.83
N PHE A 466 -17.36 -5.40 -13.10
CA PHE A 466 -16.02 -4.92 -13.41
C PHE A 466 -15.50 -5.48 -14.74
N GLN A 467 -15.77 -6.75 -15.05
CA GLN A 467 -15.42 -7.35 -16.33
C GLN A 467 -16.14 -6.63 -17.48
N ASP A 468 -17.43 -6.27 -17.30
CA ASP A 468 -18.18 -5.48 -18.28
C ASP A 468 -17.53 -4.09 -18.52
N VAL A 469 -17.07 -3.41 -17.46
CA VAL A 469 -16.32 -2.13 -17.59
C VAL A 469 -15.04 -2.33 -18.40
N LEU A 470 -14.26 -3.39 -18.15
CA LEU A 470 -13.05 -3.66 -18.93
C LEU A 470 -13.34 -3.92 -20.40
N ASP A 471 -14.41 -4.66 -20.69
CA ASP A 471 -14.85 -4.94 -22.07
C ASP A 471 -15.30 -3.66 -22.79
N ASP A 472 -16.04 -2.77 -22.12
CA ASP A 472 -16.48 -1.47 -22.65
C ASP A 472 -15.30 -0.54 -22.95
N HIS A 473 -14.24 -0.61 -22.17
CA HIS A 473 -12.98 0.12 -22.39
C HIS A 473 -11.99 -0.63 -23.31
N GLY A 474 -12.35 -1.81 -23.81
CA GLY A 474 -11.56 -2.57 -24.79
C GLY A 474 -10.24 -3.14 -24.24
N THR A 475 -10.18 -3.46 -22.95
CA THR A 475 -9.02 -4.04 -22.29
C THR A 475 -9.38 -5.29 -21.49
N ASN A 476 -8.40 -5.87 -20.81
CA ASN A 476 -8.54 -6.98 -19.87
C ASN A 476 -7.71 -6.73 -18.63
N ALA A 477 -7.93 -7.51 -17.58
CA ALA A 477 -7.19 -7.43 -16.35
C ALA A 477 -6.88 -8.82 -15.80
N SER A 478 -5.89 -8.92 -14.89
CA SER A 478 -5.75 -10.04 -13.99
C SER A 478 -6.44 -9.74 -12.66
N PHE A 479 -7.10 -10.77 -12.11
CA PHE A 479 -7.78 -10.73 -10.81
C PHE A 479 -7.04 -11.66 -9.85
N TYR A 480 -6.30 -11.09 -8.93
CA TYR A 480 -5.82 -11.80 -7.76
C TYR A 480 -6.22 -11.00 -6.51
N ALA A 481 -6.43 -11.66 -5.38
CA ALA A 481 -7.11 -10.96 -4.29
C ALA A 481 -6.94 -11.63 -2.93
N HIS A 482 -7.08 -10.81 -1.89
CA HIS A 482 -7.47 -11.25 -0.57
C HIS A 482 -8.99 -11.40 -0.55
N ALA A 483 -9.49 -12.51 -1.10
CA ALA A 483 -10.92 -12.70 -1.33
C ALA A 483 -11.72 -12.78 -0.02
N GLY A 484 -11.13 -13.34 1.05
CA GLY A 484 -11.77 -13.47 2.36
C GLY A 484 -12.26 -12.16 2.95
N PRO A 485 -11.46 -11.10 3.04
CA PRO A 485 -11.90 -9.78 3.48
C PRO A 485 -12.56 -8.95 2.38
N GLY A 486 -12.69 -9.45 1.15
CA GLY A 486 -13.32 -8.77 0.03
C GLY A 486 -12.44 -7.78 -0.73
N VAL A 487 -11.11 -7.86 -0.60
CA VAL A 487 -10.17 -6.96 -1.28
C VAL A 487 -9.67 -7.58 -2.58
N LEU A 488 -9.91 -6.90 -3.69
CA LEU A 488 -9.56 -7.35 -5.04
C LEU A 488 -8.40 -6.57 -5.61
N HIS A 489 -7.35 -7.27 -6.07
CA HIS A 489 -6.26 -6.64 -6.81
C HIS A 489 -6.48 -6.86 -8.31
N VAL A 490 -7.25 -5.96 -8.92
CA VAL A 490 -7.56 -5.99 -10.35
C VAL A 490 -6.59 -5.08 -11.09
N ARG A 491 -5.83 -5.65 -12.02
CA ARG A 491 -4.79 -4.91 -12.74
C ARG A 491 -5.09 -4.82 -14.23
N PRO A 492 -5.75 -3.74 -14.68
CA PRO A 492 -6.02 -3.51 -16.09
C PRO A 492 -4.73 -3.36 -16.91
N LEU A 493 -4.76 -3.86 -18.14
CA LEU A 493 -3.66 -3.75 -19.08
C LEU A 493 -3.81 -2.45 -19.89
N VAL A 494 -2.95 -1.45 -19.61
CA VAL A 494 -3.03 -0.10 -20.17
C VAL A 494 -1.67 0.36 -20.68
N ASP A 495 -1.65 1.09 -21.81
CA ASP A 495 -0.46 1.75 -22.35
C ASP A 495 -0.50 3.26 -22.08
N THR A 496 0.07 3.68 -20.95
CA THR A 496 0.11 5.08 -20.53
C THR A 496 1.10 5.96 -21.33
N LYS A 497 1.92 5.37 -22.22
CA LYS A 497 2.74 6.15 -23.16
C LYS A 497 1.91 6.79 -24.28
N THR A 498 0.61 6.48 -24.37
CA THR A 498 -0.31 7.07 -25.32
C THR A 498 -1.38 7.90 -24.62
N ALA A 499 -1.86 8.97 -25.29
CA ALA A 499 -2.98 9.76 -24.74
C ALA A 499 -4.26 8.92 -24.60
N GLU A 500 -4.52 8.05 -25.54
CA GLU A 500 -5.66 7.12 -25.51
C GLU A 500 -5.59 6.17 -24.31
N GLY A 501 -4.39 5.71 -23.93
CA GLY A 501 -4.19 4.86 -22.77
C GLY A 501 -4.36 5.61 -21.45
N VAL A 502 -3.98 6.89 -21.38
CA VAL A 502 -4.25 7.74 -20.21
C VAL A 502 -5.75 8.01 -20.08
N ASP A 503 -6.43 8.34 -21.16
CA ASP A 503 -7.90 8.50 -21.17
C ASP A 503 -8.61 7.19 -20.75
N GLN A 504 -8.10 6.03 -21.19
CA GLN A 504 -8.61 4.71 -20.83
C GLN A 504 -8.41 4.44 -19.32
N LEU A 505 -7.24 4.76 -18.77
CA LEU A 505 -6.93 4.60 -17.34
C LEU A 505 -7.90 5.42 -16.48
N GLU A 506 -8.10 6.71 -16.80
CA GLU A 506 -9.02 7.57 -16.06
C GLU A 506 -10.47 7.11 -16.21
N GLY A 507 -10.90 6.73 -17.42
CA GLY A 507 -12.25 6.24 -17.68
C GLY A 507 -12.58 4.98 -16.89
N ILE A 508 -11.66 3.99 -16.86
CA ILE A 508 -11.83 2.78 -16.06
C ILE A 508 -11.94 3.14 -14.57
N ALA A 509 -11.08 4.03 -14.07
CA ALA A 509 -11.12 4.43 -12.66
C ALA A 509 -12.44 5.13 -12.29
N ALA A 510 -12.96 5.98 -13.17
CA ALA A 510 -14.24 6.66 -12.97
C ALA A 510 -15.41 5.67 -12.88
N ASP A 511 -15.50 4.72 -13.82
CA ASP A 511 -16.58 3.73 -13.89
C ASP A 511 -16.48 2.73 -12.72
N VAL A 512 -15.27 2.24 -12.41
CA VAL A 512 -15.06 1.30 -11.30
C VAL A 512 -15.36 1.95 -9.94
N THR A 513 -15.01 3.22 -9.74
CA THR A 513 -15.37 3.91 -8.49
C THR A 513 -16.86 4.14 -8.34
N ASP A 514 -17.62 4.25 -9.44
CA ASP A 514 -19.09 4.25 -9.40
C ASP A 514 -19.61 2.89 -8.92
N LEU A 515 -19.07 1.78 -9.45
CA LEU A 515 -19.40 0.44 -8.96
C LEU A 515 -19.06 0.25 -7.47
N VAL A 516 -17.88 0.72 -7.03
CA VAL A 516 -17.49 0.64 -5.60
C VAL A 516 -18.56 1.30 -4.72
N VAL A 517 -19.00 2.49 -5.07
CA VAL A 517 -20.05 3.20 -4.30
C VAL A 517 -21.37 2.44 -4.36
N GLU A 518 -21.77 1.92 -5.53
CA GLU A 518 -23.00 1.15 -5.72
C GLU A 518 -23.04 -0.12 -4.87
N TYR A 519 -21.92 -0.84 -4.81
CA TYR A 519 -21.81 -2.08 -4.03
C TYR A 519 -21.44 -1.88 -2.57
N GLY A 520 -21.34 -0.63 -2.08
CA GLY A 520 -21.04 -0.31 -0.68
C GLY A 520 -19.61 -0.60 -0.26
N GLY A 521 -18.68 -0.45 -1.20
CA GLY A 521 -17.26 -0.74 -1.05
C GLY A 521 -16.41 0.46 -0.66
N SER A 522 -15.09 0.24 -0.66
CA SER A 522 -14.01 1.23 -0.54
C SER A 522 -13.09 1.18 -1.76
N VAL A 523 -12.54 2.33 -2.17
CA VAL A 523 -11.59 2.40 -3.30
C VAL A 523 -10.20 1.89 -2.93
N SER A 524 -9.91 1.76 -1.63
CA SER A 524 -8.68 1.13 -1.13
C SER A 524 -8.95 0.30 0.12
N GLY A 525 -8.54 -0.98 0.05
CA GLY A 525 -8.59 -1.92 1.17
C GLY A 525 -7.30 -1.96 2.01
N GLU A 526 -6.13 -1.67 1.40
CA GLU A 526 -4.83 -1.75 2.08
C GLU A 526 -3.72 -0.84 1.52
N HIS A 527 -3.78 -0.45 0.22
CA HIS A 527 -2.69 0.27 -0.43
C HIS A 527 -2.70 1.79 -0.18
N GLY A 528 -3.79 2.33 0.34
CA GLY A 528 -4.00 3.77 0.57
C GLY A 528 -4.46 4.52 -0.68
N ASP A 529 -4.66 5.83 -0.55
CA ASP A 529 -5.16 6.68 -1.61
C ASP A 529 -4.03 7.18 -2.53
N GLY A 530 -3.01 7.78 -1.95
CA GLY A 530 -1.89 8.36 -2.68
C GLY A 530 -2.32 9.27 -3.82
N ARG A 531 -1.49 9.33 -4.86
CA ARG A 531 -1.78 10.07 -6.10
C ARG A 531 -2.88 9.40 -6.95
N ALA A 532 -3.03 8.08 -6.81
CA ALA A 532 -3.94 7.30 -7.64
C ALA A 532 -5.41 7.48 -7.28
N ARG A 533 -5.74 7.74 -6.01
CA ARG A 533 -7.11 7.60 -5.50
C ARG A 533 -7.64 8.81 -4.75
N THR A 534 -6.80 9.74 -4.31
CA THR A 534 -7.22 10.94 -3.54
C THR A 534 -8.41 11.67 -4.17
N GLN A 535 -8.42 11.85 -5.50
CA GLN A 535 -9.51 12.55 -6.20
C GLN A 535 -10.87 11.86 -6.08
N TRP A 536 -10.92 10.55 -5.73
CA TRP A 536 -12.15 9.78 -5.60
C TRP A 536 -12.75 9.83 -4.20
N ASN A 537 -12.04 10.33 -3.18
CA ASN A 537 -12.51 10.39 -1.80
C ASN A 537 -13.78 11.23 -1.63
N ARG A 538 -13.91 12.36 -2.37
CA ARG A 538 -15.16 13.14 -2.36
C ARG A 538 -16.35 12.33 -2.87
N LYS A 539 -16.17 11.48 -3.89
CA LYS A 539 -17.20 10.58 -4.42
C LYS A 539 -17.62 9.54 -3.39
N LEU A 540 -16.65 8.96 -2.67
CA LEU A 540 -16.88 7.93 -1.66
C LEU A 540 -17.56 8.51 -0.41
N TYR A 541 -16.99 9.57 0.17
CA TYR A 541 -17.39 10.12 1.48
C TYR A 541 -18.40 11.26 1.39
N GLY A 542 -18.54 11.90 0.23
CA GLY A 542 -19.43 13.04 0.00
C GLY A 542 -18.84 14.38 0.48
N GLU A 543 -19.47 15.46 0.06
CA GLU A 543 -19.00 16.85 0.29
C GLU A 543 -18.74 17.19 1.76
N ARG A 544 -19.57 16.68 2.69
CA ARG A 544 -19.44 17.02 4.11
C ARG A 544 -18.15 16.45 4.70
N LEU A 545 -17.90 15.13 4.57
CA LEU A 545 -16.69 14.52 5.10
C LEU A 545 -15.45 14.94 4.32
N TRP A 546 -15.56 15.24 3.01
CA TRP A 546 -14.49 15.86 2.24
C TRP A 546 -14.06 17.20 2.85
N GLY A 547 -15.01 18.02 3.33
CA GLY A 547 -14.74 19.22 4.11
C GLY A 547 -14.03 18.92 5.43
N VAL A 548 -14.53 17.94 6.19
CA VAL A 548 -13.93 17.50 7.46
C VAL A 548 -12.49 17.03 7.29
N PHE A 549 -12.16 16.31 6.21
CA PHE A 549 -10.78 15.91 5.92
C PHE A 549 -9.85 17.13 5.77
N ARG A 550 -10.31 18.16 5.05
CA ARG A 550 -9.53 19.41 4.88
C ARG A 550 -9.39 20.19 6.19
N ASP A 551 -10.43 20.22 7.01
CA ASP A 551 -10.40 20.91 8.30
C ASP A 551 -9.45 20.19 9.27
N LEU A 552 -9.49 18.86 9.32
CA LEU A 552 -8.56 18.03 10.11
C LEU A 552 -7.11 18.23 9.63
N LYS A 553 -6.86 18.13 8.30
CA LYS A 553 -5.54 18.41 7.73
C LYS A 553 -5.04 19.79 8.14
N THR A 554 -5.88 20.81 8.07
CA THR A 554 -5.52 22.20 8.45
C THR A 554 -5.25 22.34 9.94
N ALA A 555 -5.93 21.56 10.80
CA ALA A 555 -5.64 21.54 12.24
C ALA A 555 -4.25 21.00 12.55
N PHE A 556 -3.83 19.92 11.89
CA PHE A 556 -2.50 19.33 12.02
C PHE A 556 -1.41 20.11 11.28
N ASP A 557 -1.70 20.57 10.09
CA ASP A 557 -0.75 21.22 9.19
C ASP A 557 -1.35 22.51 8.59
N PRO A 558 -1.24 23.62 9.30
CA PRO A 558 -1.88 24.88 8.89
C PRO A 558 -1.33 25.49 7.60
N LYS A 559 -0.15 25.05 7.16
CA LYS A 559 0.48 25.51 5.90
C LYS A 559 0.39 24.49 4.77
N TRP A 560 -0.16 23.29 5.04
CA TRP A 560 -0.29 22.21 4.06
C TRP A 560 1.05 21.79 3.42
N LEU A 561 2.09 21.61 4.24
CA LEU A 561 3.44 21.26 3.80
C LEU A 561 3.76 19.76 3.95
N LEU A 562 3.06 19.04 4.83
CA LEU A 562 3.28 17.61 5.04
C LEU A 562 2.57 16.82 3.93
N ASN A 563 3.34 16.19 3.06
CA ASN A 563 2.91 15.37 1.91
C ASN A 563 1.67 15.94 1.18
N PRO A 564 1.74 17.17 0.66
CA PRO A 564 0.58 17.88 0.14
C PRO A 564 -0.02 17.19 -1.08
N GLY A 565 -1.37 17.26 -1.21
CA GLY A 565 -2.13 16.74 -2.35
C GLY A 565 -2.61 15.29 -2.21
N ASN A 566 -2.17 14.56 -1.18
CA ASN A 566 -2.64 13.22 -0.85
C ASN A 566 -3.80 13.26 0.17
N ILE A 567 -4.66 12.25 0.18
CA ILE A 567 -5.85 12.06 1.03
C ILE A 567 -6.95 13.08 0.76
N CYS A 568 -6.63 14.37 0.75
CA CYS A 568 -7.56 15.48 0.50
C CYS A 568 -6.85 16.67 -0.13
N GLY A 569 -7.62 17.61 -0.66
CA GLY A 569 -7.12 18.85 -1.27
C GLY A 569 -8.26 19.64 -1.90
N VAL A 570 -7.93 20.46 -2.89
CA VAL A 570 -8.89 21.21 -3.72
C VAL A 570 -8.97 20.53 -5.08
N LEU A 571 -10.16 20.09 -5.47
CA LEU A 571 -10.39 19.49 -6.78
C LEU A 571 -10.58 20.57 -7.86
N PRO A 572 -10.39 20.25 -9.16
CA PRO A 572 -10.45 21.24 -10.25
C PRO A 572 -11.79 21.99 -10.36
N ASP A 573 -12.89 21.41 -9.87
CA ASP A 573 -14.23 22.00 -9.88
C ASP A 573 -14.58 22.78 -8.60
N GLU A 574 -13.66 22.88 -7.63
CA GLU A 574 -13.82 23.60 -6.38
C GLU A 574 -13.15 24.96 -6.40
N GLU A 575 -13.68 25.91 -5.62
CA GLU A 575 -13.00 27.19 -5.37
C GLU A 575 -11.91 26.98 -4.30
N PRO A 576 -10.71 27.59 -4.49
CA PRO A 576 -9.64 27.53 -3.50
C PRO A 576 -10.11 28.05 -2.12
N SER A 577 -9.79 27.31 -1.06
CA SER A 577 -10.17 27.64 0.30
C SER A 577 -8.96 27.67 1.24
N GLY A 578 -8.70 28.83 1.84
CA GLY A 578 -7.64 28.98 2.84
C GLY A 578 -6.25 28.68 2.30
N THR A 579 -5.52 27.81 3.01
CA THR A 579 -4.16 27.35 2.66
C THR A 579 -4.16 26.01 1.93
N ALA A 580 -5.34 25.41 1.70
CA ALA A 580 -5.46 24.11 1.05
C ALA A 580 -4.84 24.12 -0.35
N VAL A 581 -4.10 23.06 -0.68
CA VAL A 581 -3.48 22.84 -1.98
C VAL A 581 -4.36 21.99 -2.90
N ALA A 582 -4.07 21.95 -4.19
CA ALA A 582 -4.74 21.06 -5.12
C ALA A 582 -4.52 19.58 -4.74
N SER A 583 -5.55 18.76 -4.89
CA SER A 583 -5.40 17.30 -4.88
C SER A 583 -4.58 16.85 -6.08
N HIS A 584 -3.85 15.76 -5.94
CA HIS A 584 -3.24 15.12 -7.09
C HIS A 584 -4.30 14.60 -8.06
N ASP A 585 -4.01 14.72 -9.36
CA ASP A 585 -4.73 14.10 -10.45
C ASP A 585 -4.02 12.78 -10.82
N MET A 586 -4.76 11.69 -10.91
CA MET A 586 -4.20 10.37 -11.18
C MET A 586 -3.54 10.22 -12.56
N THR A 587 -3.79 11.15 -13.47
CA THR A 587 -3.20 11.18 -14.82
C THR A 587 -1.92 12.01 -14.89
N GLU A 588 -1.61 12.79 -13.84
CA GLU A 588 -0.41 13.60 -13.75
C GLU A 588 0.79 12.82 -13.19
N ASP A 589 1.99 13.24 -13.54
CA ASP A 589 3.26 12.67 -13.05
C ASP A 589 3.39 11.15 -13.27
N LEU A 590 2.76 10.59 -14.30
CA LEU A 590 2.94 9.19 -14.68
C LEU A 590 4.37 8.94 -15.16
N ARG A 591 5.03 7.90 -14.60
CA ARG A 591 6.40 7.49 -14.94
C ARG A 591 6.57 7.24 -16.44
N PHE A 592 5.56 6.62 -17.06
CA PHE A 592 5.49 6.38 -18.49
C PHE A 592 4.28 7.15 -19.04
N SER A 593 4.46 8.44 -19.28
CA SER A 593 3.43 9.33 -19.82
C SER A 593 3.52 9.44 -21.34
N PRO A 594 2.57 10.07 -22.03
CA PRO A 594 2.66 10.34 -23.46
C PRO A 594 3.85 11.21 -23.88
N SER A 595 4.48 11.88 -22.93
CA SER A 595 5.70 12.67 -23.16
C SER A 595 6.99 11.90 -22.85
N TYR A 596 6.89 10.61 -22.45
CA TYR A 596 8.04 9.79 -22.18
C TYR A 596 8.82 9.49 -23.46
N GLU A 597 10.10 9.83 -23.49
CA GLU A 597 11.04 9.54 -24.56
C GLU A 597 12.10 8.58 -24.04
N PHE A 598 12.68 7.76 -24.90
CA PHE A 598 13.77 6.86 -24.58
C PHE A 598 14.82 6.91 -25.67
N GLU A 599 16.01 7.42 -25.34
CA GLU A 599 17.14 7.50 -26.24
C GLU A 599 18.40 6.91 -25.59
N THR A 600 19.08 6.03 -26.28
CA THR A 600 20.29 5.38 -25.74
C THR A 600 21.57 6.17 -25.95
N GLY A 601 21.62 7.06 -26.94
CA GLY A 601 22.86 7.73 -27.36
C GLY A 601 23.96 6.76 -27.88
N PHE A 602 23.71 5.44 -27.80
CA PHE A 602 24.63 4.36 -28.27
C PHE A 602 23.84 3.17 -28.80
N ASP A 603 24.49 2.32 -29.63
CA ASP A 603 23.94 1.03 -30.05
C ASP A 603 24.26 -0.03 -28.98
N PRO A 604 23.24 -0.67 -28.34
CA PRO A 604 23.49 -1.76 -27.38
C PRO A 604 24.29 -2.89 -27.99
N ALA A 605 25.29 -3.38 -27.26
CA ALA A 605 26.20 -4.46 -27.76
C ALA A 605 25.52 -5.85 -27.74
N LEU A 606 24.45 -6.02 -26.98
CA LEU A 606 23.65 -7.24 -26.88
C LEU A 606 22.31 -7.05 -27.57
N GLU A 607 21.74 -8.16 -28.07
CA GLU A 607 20.38 -8.21 -28.60
C GLU A 607 19.49 -8.96 -27.61
N TRP A 608 18.39 -8.33 -27.20
CA TRP A 608 17.37 -8.95 -26.36
C TRP A 608 16.24 -9.51 -27.23
N ALA A 609 15.78 -10.72 -26.90
CA ALA A 609 14.72 -11.41 -27.66
C ALA A 609 13.30 -11.06 -27.19
N ASN A 610 13.17 -10.12 -26.24
CA ASN A 610 11.91 -9.65 -25.70
C ASN A 610 11.30 -8.52 -26.56
N GLU A 611 10.04 -8.22 -26.29
CA GLU A 611 9.35 -7.04 -26.84
C GLU A 611 10.05 -5.76 -26.35
N ASN A 612 10.24 -4.77 -27.21
CA ASN A 612 10.98 -3.53 -26.96
C ASN A 612 12.49 -3.70 -26.68
N GLY A 613 13.06 -4.91 -26.76
CA GLY A 613 14.49 -5.14 -26.69
C GLY A 613 15.16 -4.54 -25.43
N PHE A 614 16.24 -3.76 -25.62
CA PHE A 614 16.96 -3.11 -24.52
C PHE A 614 16.09 -2.15 -23.71
N GLN A 615 15.25 -1.34 -24.36
CA GLN A 615 14.30 -0.43 -23.68
C GLN A 615 13.38 -1.20 -22.74
N GLY A 616 12.79 -2.31 -23.22
CA GLY A 616 11.90 -3.14 -22.39
C GLY A 616 12.57 -3.68 -21.13
N MET A 617 13.90 -3.99 -21.19
CA MET A 617 14.67 -4.43 -20.02
C MET A 617 14.96 -3.30 -19.03
N VAL A 618 15.30 -2.10 -19.51
CA VAL A 618 15.56 -0.93 -18.66
C VAL A 618 14.29 -0.50 -17.92
N GLU A 619 13.12 -0.58 -18.58
CA GLU A 619 11.81 -0.21 -18.03
C GLU A 619 11.17 -1.29 -17.15
N LEU A 620 11.84 -2.42 -16.94
CA LEU A 620 11.27 -3.57 -16.24
C LEU A 620 11.16 -3.37 -14.73
N CYS A 621 12.02 -2.52 -14.14
CA CYS A 621 12.00 -2.27 -12.71
C CYS A 621 10.75 -1.45 -12.31
N HIS A 622 9.90 -2.06 -11.47
CA HIS A 622 8.69 -1.43 -10.94
C HIS A 622 8.84 -0.90 -9.51
N GLY A 623 10.05 -0.90 -8.93
CA GLY A 623 10.32 -0.25 -7.65
C GLY A 623 10.01 -1.05 -6.38
N CYS A 624 9.66 -2.36 -6.46
CA CYS A 624 9.20 -3.17 -5.32
C CYS A 624 10.18 -3.25 -4.12
N GLY A 625 11.44 -2.84 -4.28
CA GLY A 625 12.45 -2.90 -3.22
C GLY A 625 12.98 -4.29 -2.90
N GLY A 626 12.57 -5.35 -3.64
CA GLY A 626 13.02 -6.72 -3.43
C GLY A 626 14.54 -6.90 -3.42
N CYS A 627 15.27 -6.06 -4.16
CA CYS A 627 16.73 -6.05 -4.19
C CYS A 627 17.40 -5.49 -2.93
N ARG A 628 16.66 -4.93 -1.99
CA ARG A 628 17.17 -4.32 -0.75
C ARG A 628 17.33 -5.31 0.42
N GLY A 629 16.96 -6.57 0.26
CA GLY A 629 17.06 -7.54 1.35
C GLY A 629 16.77 -8.97 0.88
N PRO A 630 16.52 -9.89 1.81
CA PRO A 630 16.13 -11.25 1.48
C PRO A 630 14.88 -11.28 0.61
N GLN A 631 14.81 -12.25 -0.30
CA GLN A 631 13.66 -12.49 -1.16
C GLN A 631 12.92 -13.75 -0.70
N SER A 632 11.86 -13.60 0.07
CA SER A 632 11.04 -14.75 0.48
C SER A 632 10.30 -15.39 -0.69
N THR A 633 9.97 -14.62 -1.73
CA THR A 633 9.25 -15.09 -2.92
C THR A 633 10.09 -16.01 -3.78
N THR A 634 11.34 -15.64 -4.06
CA THR A 634 12.28 -16.43 -4.88
C THR A 634 13.24 -17.25 -4.03
N GLY A 635 13.37 -16.97 -2.74
CA GLY A 635 14.35 -17.56 -1.84
C GLY A 635 15.78 -17.08 -2.09
N GLY A 636 15.94 -16.01 -2.85
CA GLY A 636 17.22 -15.45 -3.26
C GLY A 636 17.77 -14.39 -2.30
N VAL A 637 18.99 -14.00 -2.52
CA VAL A 637 19.76 -13.04 -1.73
C VAL A 637 20.31 -11.98 -2.66
N MET A 638 19.42 -11.18 -3.22
CA MET A 638 19.73 -10.22 -4.27
C MET A 638 20.77 -9.16 -3.84
N CYS A 639 21.52 -8.67 -4.79
CA CYS A 639 22.48 -7.58 -4.78
C CYS A 639 23.47 -7.54 -3.58
N PRO A 640 24.62 -8.25 -3.68
CA PRO A 640 25.62 -8.27 -2.60
C PRO A 640 26.23 -6.90 -2.31
N THR A 641 26.28 -5.99 -3.29
CA THR A 641 26.79 -4.63 -3.09
C THR A 641 25.83 -3.79 -2.25
N TYR A 642 24.53 -3.88 -2.47
CA TYR A 642 23.55 -3.22 -1.60
C TYR A 642 23.66 -3.73 -0.15
N ARG A 643 23.75 -5.05 0.03
CA ARG A 643 23.86 -5.65 1.38
C ARG A 643 25.13 -5.25 2.13
N ALA A 644 26.17 -4.86 1.42
CA ALA A 644 27.41 -4.39 2.03
C ALA A 644 27.42 -2.89 2.32
N ALA A 645 26.74 -2.10 1.48
CA ALA A 645 26.77 -0.64 1.52
C ALA A 645 25.51 -0.02 2.16
N GLU A 646 24.37 -0.71 2.04
CA GLU A 646 23.04 -0.21 2.45
C GLU A 646 22.69 1.15 1.82
N GLU A 647 23.22 1.39 0.61
CA GLU A 647 22.99 2.60 -0.17
C GLU A 647 22.00 2.33 -1.30
N GLU A 648 20.95 3.15 -1.45
CA GLU A 648 19.95 2.98 -2.51
C GLU A 648 20.58 2.94 -3.92
N ILE A 649 21.59 3.77 -4.17
CA ILE A 649 22.32 3.83 -5.45
C ILE A 649 22.97 2.48 -5.81
N GLN A 650 23.28 1.65 -4.82
CA GLN A 650 23.90 0.33 -5.02
C GLN A 650 22.87 -0.80 -5.17
N SER A 651 21.60 -0.53 -4.99
CA SER A 651 20.54 -1.51 -5.21
C SER A 651 20.32 -1.76 -6.72
N THR A 652 19.73 -2.89 -7.08
CA THR A 652 19.31 -3.14 -8.47
C THR A 652 18.25 -2.12 -8.89
N ARG A 653 17.32 -1.78 -7.99
CA ARG A 653 16.30 -0.75 -8.21
C ARG A 653 16.95 0.62 -8.50
N GLY A 654 17.92 1.02 -7.68
CA GLY A 654 18.62 2.29 -7.86
C GLY A 654 19.32 2.38 -9.20
N ARG A 655 20.09 1.33 -9.58
CA ARG A 655 20.78 1.29 -10.87
C ARG A 655 19.81 1.32 -12.05
N ALA A 656 18.73 0.53 -11.99
CA ALA A 656 17.73 0.49 -13.06
C ALA A 656 17.01 1.85 -13.22
N ASN A 657 16.66 2.52 -12.12
CA ASN A 657 16.02 3.83 -12.17
C ASN A 657 16.97 4.91 -12.71
N LEU A 658 18.23 4.95 -12.24
CA LEU A 658 19.22 5.92 -12.75
C LEU A 658 19.53 5.68 -14.24
N LEU A 659 19.64 4.40 -14.67
CA LEU A 659 19.84 4.09 -16.07
C LEU A 659 18.64 4.57 -16.91
N ARG A 660 17.40 4.34 -16.44
CA ARG A 660 16.18 4.82 -17.09
C ARG A 660 16.17 6.35 -17.15
N SER A 661 16.51 7.04 -16.05
CA SER A 661 16.53 8.50 -15.96
C SER A 661 17.58 9.13 -16.91
N ALA A 662 18.68 8.43 -17.12
CA ALA A 662 19.69 8.84 -18.10
C ALA A 662 19.21 8.62 -19.55
N MET A 663 18.41 7.56 -19.81
CA MET A 663 17.88 7.26 -21.15
C MET A 663 16.64 8.12 -21.51
N ASN A 664 15.88 8.59 -20.53
CA ASN A 664 14.71 9.44 -20.79
C ASN A 664 15.02 10.94 -20.76
N GLY A 665 16.29 11.32 -20.62
CA GLY A 665 16.74 12.71 -20.61
C GLY A 665 16.54 13.46 -19.28
N SER A 666 16.16 12.74 -18.20
CA SER A 666 16.05 13.35 -16.86
C SER A 666 17.41 13.58 -16.19
N LEU A 667 18.45 12.88 -16.64
CA LEU A 667 19.86 13.14 -16.35
C LEU A 667 20.59 13.59 -17.64
N ASP A 668 21.65 14.39 -17.51
CA ASP A 668 22.41 14.90 -18.66
C ASP A 668 23.06 13.73 -19.43
N GLU A 669 22.96 13.74 -20.77
CA GLU A 669 23.58 12.70 -21.62
C GLU A 669 25.11 12.59 -21.43
N ASP A 670 25.80 13.72 -21.16
CA ASP A 670 27.23 13.72 -20.88
C ASP A 670 27.58 12.97 -19.58
N GLU A 671 26.62 12.84 -18.66
CA GLU A 671 26.77 12.09 -17.40
C GLU A 671 26.69 10.57 -17.64
N LEU A 672 25.76 10.09 -18.48
CA LEU A 672 25.56 8.65 -18.72
C LEU A 672 26.82 7.96 -19.24
N LEU A 673 27.54 8.60 -20.16
CA LEU A 673 28.79 8.10 -20.76
C LEU A 673 30.03 8.58 -19.99
N GLY A 674 29.82 9.38 -18.92
CA GLY A 674 30.87 9.97 -18.10
C GLY A 674 31.51 8.96 -17.14
N SER A 675 32.74 9.29 -16.72
CA SER A 675 33.43 8.51 -15.69
C SER A 675 32.75 8.55 -14.32
N GLU A 676 31.93 9.56 -14.06
CA GLU A 676 31.22 9.75 -12.79
C GLU A 676 30.06 8.76 -12.64
N PHE A 677 29.17 8.66 -13.62
CA PHE A 677 28.10 7.66 -13.62
C PHE A 677 28.67 6.24 -13.52
N GLY A 678 29.75 5.93 -14.30
CA GLY A 678 30.41 4.64 -14.21
C GLY A 678 30.94 4.37 -12.80
N ALA A 679 31.62 5.34 -12.19
CA ALA A 679 32.26 5.18 -10.88
C ALA A 679 31.23 5.10 -9.72
N GLU A 680 30.19 5.91 -9.74
CA GLU A 680 29.25 5.99 -8.62
C GLU A 680 28.10 4.97 -8.72
N VAL A 681 27.61 4.70 -9.92
CA VAL A 681 26.45 3.85 -10.13
C VAL A 681 26.84 2.40 -10.45
N MET A 682 27.81 2.19 -11.33
CA MET A 682 28.07 0.86 -11.93
C MET A 682 29.31 0.14 -11.39
N ASP A 683 30.40 0.83 -11.01
CA ASP A 683 31.69 0.21 -10.68
C ASP A 683 31.66 -0.77 -9.49
N LEU A 684 30.75 -0.61 -8.55
CA LEU A 684 30.58 -1.54 -7.43
C LEU A 684 29.79 -2.80 -7.82
N CYS A 685 29.19 -2.86 -9.01
CA CYS A 685 28.53 -4.07 -9.49
C CYS A 685 29.57 -5.17 -9.77
N VAL A 686 29.44 -6.31 -9.10
CA VAL A 686 30.37 -7.43 -9.23
C VAL A 686 30.02 -8.37 -10.38
N GLY A 687 28.96 -8.08 -11.17
CA GLY A 687 28.54 -8.89 -12.33
C GLY A 687 28.13 -10.33 -11.95
N CYS A 688 27.47 -10.52 -10.81
CA CYS A 688 27.10 -11.86 -10.32
C CYS A 688 25.79 -12.41 -10.91
N ASN A 689 25.05 -11.63 -11.70
CA ASN A 689 23.72 -11.93 -12.25
C ASN A 689 22.65 -12.30 -11.21
N GLY A 690 22.87 -12.00 -9.93
CA GLY A 690 21.87 -12.24 -8.88
C GLY A 690 20.59 -11.43 -9.09
N CYS A 691 20.69 -10.28 -9.76
CA CYS A 691 19.51 -9.47 -10.12
C CYS A 691 18.59 -10.20 -11.11
N GLU A 692 19.10 -10.82 -12.17
CA GLU A 692 18.31 -11.59 -13.12
C GLU A 692 17.61 -12.80 -12.45
N VAL A 693 18.35 -13.52 -11.58
CA VAL A 693 17.87 -14.76 -10.96
C VAL A 693 16.87 -14.50 -9.82
N ASP A 694 17.17 -13.51 -8.97
CA ASP A 694 16.40 -13.26 -7.75
C ASP A 694 15.36 -12.15 -7.92
N CYS A 695 15.42 -11.36 -9.00
CA CYS A 695 14.41 -10.35 -9.27
C CYS A 695 13.13 -11.00 -9.79
N PRO A 696 12.00 -10.84 -9.11
CA PRO A 696 10.76 -11.47 -9.55
C PRO A 696 10.24 -10.92 -10.89
N SER A 697 10.76 -9.75 -11.34
CA SER A 697 10.46 -9.17 -12.66
C SER A 697 11.57 -9.41 -13.68
N GLY A 698 12.67 -10.09 -13.30
CA GLY A 698 13.77 -10.43 -14.21
C GLY A 698 14.61 -9.23 -14.66
N VAL A 699 14.81 -8.21 -13.81
CA VAL A 699 15.74 -7.09 -14.12
C VAL A 699 17.16 -7.60 -14.17
N ASP A 700 17.80 -7.52 -15.35
CA ASP A 700 19.19 -7.93 -15.59
C ASP A 700 20.16 -6.75 -15.50
#